data_cd9a69a8272f9c8709a824015921a793
#
_entry.id   cd9a69a8272f9c8709a824015921a793
#
_cell.length_a   1.000
_cell.length_b   1.000
_cell.length_c   1.000
_cell.angle_alpha   90.00
_cell.angle_beta   90.00
_cell.angle_gamma   90.00
#
_symmetry.space_group_name_H-M   'P 1'
#
loop_
_entity.id
_entity.type
_entity.pdbx_description
1 polymer ?
#
loop_
_entity_poly.entity_id
_entity_poly.type
_entity_poly.pdbx_seq_one_letter_code
_entity_poly.pdbx_strand_id
1 'polypeptide(L)'
;MQTIQLFIENTRVDLFKDESVTITDTIKNIKDISKVFTTFSQQFSLPASSTNNLIFRHYYNYDIVNGFDARARVNATIKLNGVDFKQGKIKLNNVALKNNKPYAYKIVFYGKAVDLKDIVGEDKLNNLQFIEVKDSGTCTLTSANKLTDFGGSFTTTTSEGDRVHNVDDGTYATVLSVDSNQQLTLNADIFAANDDYRVLLSPIWENDSVEEKLQLQPATAKNTLIVPLITHTKRLYYDSSTNIAGDGNLYWHGGGGTHDHGVAYTDLKFALRVHSIIEAIENTYSDIEFTTDFFNTTNYNYYNLYMWLNRKSGEVSTSTSVNSFQFTVDSWSGGDLNEGGAGLGSTYGITSDFADFGTSFSMSIADSTTAYTIEFFKNQSLVYTTSRTASQGAYTLGTAELGAISTMAGTWHVVISANANVIISNISITLQGIIFDEFGGTSSYTNTITSGNINTPAVATFDIADQMPEIKVIDFINGLFKMFNLIAFVNDEDKIEVRTLDNASSDSYYNLSNVNTYDITEYVDVKESQVDVALPFKEVNFTYEDLKTFLAVNHEQLFNQSWGTEQWNEDSDTLRIDGQSYNVKLPFSHMKYERLINQDNGVDTSIQWGWSVNENQDSYKGKPLLFYPLRNSGTPIQFLVNGGSDQITQYIIPSNSRYLNDTSGEDNINFGPEINEYDRPLTSFSGTLFQNYYYNYITNVFRFNARIIKLTAYLPLRIILNYKLNDYIVVSGKKYRINSIKVNLLTNKSELELITT
;
A
#
# COMPACT_ATOMS: atom_id res chain seq x y z
N MET A 1 -16.75 -4.34 -48.69
CA MET A 1 -17.49 -4.28 -47.41
C MET A 1 -16.62 -5.01 -46.38
N GLN A 2 -16.33 -4.38 -45.28
CA GLN A 2 -15.56 -5.02 -44.22
C GLN A 2 -16.36 -6.13 -43.54
N THR A 3 -15.71 -7.19 -43.16
CA THR A 3 -16.31 -8.28 -42.40
C THR A 3 -16.02 -8.08 -40.92
N ILE A 4 -17.02 -7.74 -40.14
CA ILE A 4 -16.95 -7.65 -38.69
C ILE A 4 -17.29 -9.03 -38.12
N GLN A 5 -16.46 -9.50 -37.19
CA GLN A 5 -16.72 -10.72 -36.41
C GLN A 5 -16.57 -10.39 -34.93
N LEU A 6 -17.54 -10.80 -34.13
CA LEU A 6 -17.50 -10.70 -32.69
C LEU A 6 -17.47 -12.10 -32.11
N PHE A 7 -16.59 -12.32 -31.17
CA PHE A 7 -16.50 -13.57 -30.41
C PHE A 7 -16.80 -13.24 -28.93
N ILE A 8 -17.63 -14.04 -28.29
CA ILE A 8 -17.89 -14.00 -26.84
C ILE A 8 -17.46 -15.34 -26.28
N GLU A 9 -16.56 -15.35 -25.29
CA GLU A 9 -15.97 -16.57 -24.72
C GLU A 9 -15.50 -17.56 -25.82
N ASN A 10 -14.81 -17.06 -26.83
CA ASN A 10 -14.34 -17.79 -28.02
C ASN A 10 -15.44 -18.31 -28.96
N THR A 11 -16.71 -18.04 -28.68
CA THR A 11 -17.82 -18.41 -29.57
C THR A 11 -18.18 -17.24 -30.47
N ARG A 12 -18.15 -17.47 -31.78
CA ARG A 12 -18.57 -16.45 -32.76
C ARG A 12 -20.04 -16.18 -32.63
N VAL A 13 -20.44 -14.89 -32.49
CA VAL A 13 -21.84 -14.46 -32.46
C VAL A 13 -22.36 -14.16 -33.86
N ASP A 14 -23.66 -14.32 -34.06
CA ASP A 14 -24.35 -13.84 -35.25
C ASP A 14 -24.62 -12.34 -35.13
N LEU A 15 -24.37 -11.61 -36.21
CA LEU A 15 -24.67 -10.17 -36.32
C LEU A 15 -25.84 -9.96 -37.29
N PHE A 16 -26.61 -8.89 -37.10
CA PHE A 16 -27.53 -8.44 -38.16
C PHE A 16 -26.71 -8.01 -39.40
N LYS A 17 -27.25 -8.20 -40.59
CA LYS A 17 -26.54 -7.96 -41.83
C LYS A 17 -26.06 -6.51 -41.98
N ASP A 18 -26.82 -5.57 -41.43
CA ASP A 18 -26.56 -4.12 -41.53
C ASP A 18 -26.25 -3.52 -40.15
N GLU A 19 -25.88 -4.31 -39.15
CA GLU A 19 -25.55 -3.81 -37.83
C GLU A 19 -24.26 -2.98 -37.84
N SER A 20 -24.38 -1.77 -37.35
CA SER A 20 -23.28 -0.83 -37.26
C SER A 20 -22.60 -0.90 -35.90
N VAL A 21 -21.43 -1.50 -35.82
CA VAL A 21 -20.59 -1.46 -34.62
C VAL A 21 -19.72 -0.22 -34.68
N THR A 22 -19.93 0.70 -33.74
CA THR A 22 -19.14 1.92 -33.63
C THR A 22 -18.29 1.86 -32.38
N ILE A 23 -16.97 2.00 -32.53
CA ILE A 23 -16.00 2.02 -31.45
C ILE A 23 -15.53 3.45 -31.23
N THR A 24 -15.40 3.84 -29.95
CA THR A 24 -14.89 5.14 -29.54
C THR A 24 -13.67 4.94 -28.67
N ASP A 25 -12.55 5.54 -29.06
CA ASP A 25 -11.34 5.67 -28.26
C ASP A 25 -11.17 7.16 -27.91
N THR A 26 -10.94 7.48 -26.64
CA THR A 26 -10.81 8.86 -26.19
C THR A 26 -9.76 9.00 -25.12
N ILE A 27 -8.93 10.02 -25.24
CA ILE A 27 -8.12 10.51 -24.15
C ILE A 27 -9.04 11.34 -23.28
N LYS A 28 -9.45 10.79 -22.15
CA LYS A 28 -10.31 11.55 -21.27
C LYS A 28 -9.59 12.79 -20.77
N ASN A 29 -10.28 13.90 -20.91
CA ASN A 29 -9.91 15.18 -20.35
C ASN A 29 -9.47 15.06 -18.89
N ILE A 30 -8.55 15.93 -18.49
CA ILE A 30 -8.07 16.19 -17.12
C ILE A 30 -9.18 16.12 -16.05
N LYS A 31 -10.43 16.23 -16.42
CA LYS A 31 -11.58 16.23 -15.50
C LYS A 31 -11.83 14.93 -14.76
N ASP A 32 -11.38 13.79 -15.25
CA ASP A 32 -11.74 12.51 -14.66
C ASP A 32 -10.68 11.45 -14.95
N ILE A 33 -9.56 11.56 -14.22
CA ILE A 33 -8.42 10.64 -14.32
C ILE A 33 -8.77 9.25 -13.76
N SER A 34 -9.91 9.11 -13.06
CA SER A 34 -10.37 7.83 -12.52
C SER A 34 -10.82 6.84 -13.60
N LYS A 35 -10.92 7.29 -14.83
CA LYS A 35 -11.25 6.42 -15.95
C LYS A 35 -10.05 6.33 -16.89
N VAL A 36 -9.29 5.31 -16.70
CA VAL A 36 -8.28 4.80 -17.64
C VAL A 36 -8.90 4.74 -19.04
N PHE A 37 -8.12 4.99 -20.08
CA PHE A 37 -8.56 4.96 -21.47
C PHE A 37 -9.59 3.88 -21.73
N THR A 38 -10.79 4.26 -22.02
CA THR A 38 -11.85 3.30 -22.32
C THR A 38 -12.11 3.31 -23.81
N THR A 39 -11.68 2.26 -24.49
CA THR A 39 -12.32 1.87 -25.76
C THR A 39 -13.70 1.36 -25.42
N PHE A 40 -14.73 1.97 -25.96
CA PHE A 40 -16.08 1.43 -25.79
C PHE A 40 -16.85 1.50 -27.10
N SER A 41 -17.82 0.61 -27.27
CA SER A 41 -18.77 0.72 -28.36
C SER A 41 -20.01 1.52 -27.92
N GLN A 42 -20.68 2.10 -28.89
CA GLN A 42 -22.10 2.42 -28.69
C GLN A 42 -22.87 1.10 -28.54
N GLN A 43 -24.04 1.16 -27.89
CA GLN A 43 -24.91 0.00 -27.81
C GLN A 43 -25.28 -0.48 -29.21
N PHE A 44 -25.07 -1.74 -29.51
CA PHE A 44 -25.47 -2.39 -30.77
C PHE A 44 -26.25 -3.67 -30.49
N SER A 45 -26.86 -4.22 -31.54
CA SER A 45 -27.82 -5.30 -31.41
C SER A 45 -27.31 -6.58 -32.05
N LEU A 46 -27.53 -7.71 -31.38
CA LEU A 46 -27.31 -9.05 -31.91
C LEU A 46 -28.66 -9.72 -32.12
N PRO A 47 -28.91 -10.42 -33.26
CA PRO A 47 -30.17 -11.13 -33.46
C PRO A 47 -30.34 -12.23 -32.40
N ALA A 48 -31.57 -12.51 -32.01
CA ALA A 48 -31.87 -13.65 -31.14
C ALA A 48 -31.88 -14.94 -31.95
N SER A 49 -30.73 -15.25 -32.58
CA SER A 49 -30.49 -16.50 -33.31
C SER A 49 -30.31 -17.70 -32.35
N SER A 50 -30.27 -18.91 -32.87
CA SER A 50 -29.98 -20.12 -32.07
C SER A 50 -28.63 -20.04 -31.38
N THR A 51 -27.59 -19.56 -32.08
CA THR A 51 -26.23 -19.35 -31.53
C THR A 51 -26.24 -18.33 -30.40
N ASN A 52 -26.80 -17.16 -30.64
CA ASN A 52 -26.82 -16.08 -29.65
C ASN A 52 -27.69 -16.43 -28.44
N ASN A 53 -28.79 -17.13 -28.64
CA ASN A 53 -29.64 -17.63 -27.56
C ASN A 53 -28.88 -18.61 -26.64
N LEU A 54 -27.99 -19.44 -27.18
CA LEU A 54 -27.16 -20.34 -26.40
C LEU A 54 -26.10 -19.57 -25.62
N ILE A 55 -25.42 -18.60 -26.24
CA ILE A 55 -24.42 -17.74 -25.58
C ILE A 55 -25.03 -16.98 -24.40
N PHE A 56 -26.16 -16.34 -24.61
CA PHE A 56 -26.89 -15.58 -23.57
C PHE A 56 -27.82 -16.44 -22.73
N ARG A 57 -27.74 -17.76 -22.86
CA ARG A 57 -28.53 -18.74 -22.08
C ARG A 57 -30.01 -18.37 -21.99
N HIS A 58 -30.58 -17.93 -23.09
CA HIS A 58 -31.99 -17.50 -23.17
C HIS A 58 -32.39 -16.49 -22.07
N TYR A 59 -31.54 -15.49 -21.78
CA TYR A 59 -31.69 -14.51 -20.70
C TYR A 59 -33.10 -13.89 -20.56
N TYR A 60 -33.86 -13.83 -21.65
CA TYR A 60 -35.25 -13.35 -21.65
C TYR A 60 -36.22 -14.24 -20.90
N ASN A 61 -35.82 -15.44 -20.56
CA ASN A 61 -36.66 -16.42 -19.83
C ASN A 61 -36.19 -16.46 -18.36
N TYR A 62 -37.00 -15.89 -17.46
CA TYR A 62 -36.69 -15.79 -16.03
C TYR A 62 -36.77 -17.13 -15.29
N ASP A 63 -37.34 -18.18 -15.87
CA ASP A 63 -37.47 -19.50 -15.25
C ASP A 63 -36.19 -20.36 -15.40
N ILE A 64 -35.18 -19.91 -16.14
CA ILE A 64 -33.96 -20.65 -16.36
C ILE A 64 -33.04 -20.60 -15.15
N VAL A 65 -32.77 -21.75 -14.54
CA VAL A 65 -31.73 -21.93 -13.52
C VAL A 65 -30.36 -21.90 -14.21
N ASN A 66 -29.38 -21.20 -13.69
CA ASN A 66 -28.05 -20.98 -14.28
C ASN A 66 -28.08 -20.16 -15.61
N GLY A 67 -28.93 -19.15 -15.69
CA GLY A 67 -28.99 -18.22 -16.80
C GLY A 67 -27.69 -17.39 -16.97
N PHE A 68 -27.66 -16.56 -18.00
CA PHE A 68 -26.57 -15.59 -18.21
C PHE A 68 -26.63 -14.49 -17.15
N ASP A 69 -25.51 -14.20 -16.50
CA ASP A 69 -25.45 -13.08 -15.55
C ASP A 69 -25.16 -11.76 -16.28
N ALA A 70 -26.20 -10.97 -16.52
CA ALA A 70 -26.09 -9.67 -17.16
C ALA A 70 -25.44 -8.57 -16.28
N ARG A 71 -25.18 -8.86 -14.99
CA ARG A 71 -24.47 -7.96 -14.08
C ARG A 71 -22.97 -8.01 -14.34
N ALA A 72 -22.47 -9.16 -14.77
CA ALA A 72 -21.06 -9.39 -15.08
C ALA A 72 -20.72 -9.01 -16.52
N ARG A 73 -19.47 -8.62 -16.74
CA ARG A 73 -18.89 -8.44 -18.08
C ARG A 73 -18.21 -9.75 -18.50
N VAL A 74 -18.45 -10.13 -19.76
CA VAL A 74 -17.95 -11.41 -20.34
C VAL A 74 -16.90 -11.11 -21.41
N ASN A 75 -15.83 -11.89 -21.48
CA ASN A 75 -14.75 -11.71 -22.43
C ASN A 75 -15.23 -11.73 -23.88
N ALA A 76 -14.72 -10.81 -24.68
CA ALA A 76 -15.11 -10.69 -26.09
C ALA A 76 -13.94 -10.15 -26.94
N THR A 77 -13.93 -10.56 -28.22
CA THR A 77 -12.94 -10.10 -29.21
C THR A 77 -13.66 -9.67 -30.48
N ILE A 78 -13.31 -8.47 -30.96
CA ILE A 78 -13.75 -7.96 -32.27
C ILE A 78 -12.63 -8.21 -33.26
N LYS A 79 -12.96 -8.86 -34.38
CA LYS A 79 -12.06 -9.07 -35.53
C LYS A 79 -12.58 -8.32 -36.77
N LEU A 80 -11.66 -7.71 -37.50
CA LEU A 80 -11.93 -7.06 -38.76
C LEU A 80 -11.22 -7.82 -39.89
N ASN A 81 -11.99 -8.31 -40.86
CA ASN A 81 -11.48 -9.13 -41.96
C ASN A 81 -10.61 -10.34 -41.48
N GLY A 82 -10.97 -10.92 -40.32
CA GLY A 82 -10.26 -12.06 -39.71
C GLY A 82 -9.04 -11.69 -38.85
N VAL A 83 -8.66 -10.42 -38.79
CA VAL A 83 -7.56 -9.91 -37.95
C VAL A 83 -8.13 -9.40 -36.61
N ASP A 84 -7.47 -9.74 -35.51
CA ASP A 84 -7.86 -9.24 -34.19
C ASP A 84 -7.70 -7.71 -34.15
N PHE A 85 -8.78 -7.04 -33.79
CA PHE A 85 -8.83 -5.58 -33.73
C PHE A 85 -8.85 -5.05 -32.31
N LYS A 86 -9.80 -5.51 -31.53
CA LYS A 86 -9.94 -5.12 -30.12
C LYS A 86 -10.34 -6.34 -29.28
N GLN A 87 -9.64 -6.52 -28.20
CA GLN A 87 -9.99 -7.47 -27.13
C GLN A 87 -10.60 -6.70 -25.96
N GLY A 88 -11.52 -7.33 -25.24
CA GLY A 88 -12.20 -6.67 -24.13
C GLY A 88 -13.33 -7.52 -23.56
N LYS A 89 -14.34 -6.85 -23.05
CA LYS A 89 -15.51 -7.50 -22.42
C LYS A 89 -16.81 -6.91 -22.97
N ILE A 90 -17.86 -7.72 -23.02
CA ILE A 90 -19.22 -7.24 -23.32
C ILE A 90 -20.08 -7.21 -22.07
N LYS A 91 -21.06 -6.31 -22.07
CA LYS A 91 -22.15 -6.29 -21.09
C LYS A 91 -23.49 -6.37 -21.82
N LEU A 92 -24.35 -7.26 -21.35
CA LEU A 92 -25.73 -7.32 -21.83
C LEU A 92 -26.57 -6.24 -21.11
N ASN A 93 -27.12 -5.30 -21.87
CA ASN A 93 -27.99 -4.25 -21.32
C ASN A 93 -29.44 -4.69 -21.21
N ASN A 94 -29.98 -5.24 -22.29
CA ASN A 94 -31.35 -5.75 -22.32
C ASN A 94 -31.58 -6.69 -23.52
N VAL A 95 -32.74 -7.33 -23.52
CA VAL A 95 -33.23 -8.11 -24.65
C VAL A 95 -34.49 -7.48 -25.17
N ALA A 96 -34.52 -7.13 -26.46
CA ALA A 96 -35.70 -6.62 -27.11
C ALA A 96 -36.63 -7.77 -27.51
N LEU A 97 -37.90 -7.63 -27.19
CA LEU A 97 -38.94 -8.57 -27.61
C LEU A 97 -39.77 -7.95 -28.74
N LYS A 98 -40.19 -8.80 -29.70
CA LYS A 98 -41.14 -8.44 -30.75
C LYS A 98 -42.19 -9.53 -30.80
N ASN A 99 -43.46 -9.15 -30.69
CA ASN A 99 -44.58 -10.09 -30.60
C ASN A 99 -44.36 -11.17 -29.49
N ASN A 100 -43.91 -10.76 -28.32
CA ASN A 100 -43.58 -11.59 -27.18
C ASN A 100 -42.48 -12.69 -27.44
N LYS A 101 -41.72 -12.54 -28.53
CA LYS A 101 -40.57 -13.41 -28.82
C LYS A 101 -39.29 -12.61 -28.79
N PRO A 102 -38.16 -13.23 -28.34
CA PRO A 102 -36.86 -12.53 -28.34
C PRO A 102 -36.52 -12.14 -29.79
N TYR A 103 -36.13 -10.87 -29.95
CA TYR A 103 -35.77 -10.32 -31.25
C TYR A 103 -34.28 -9.99 -31.32
N ALA A 104 -33.76 -9.29 -30.28
CA ALA A 104 -32.40 -8.84 -30.28
C ALA A 104 -31.84 -8.71 -28.85
N TYR A 105 -30.59 -9.09 -28.66
CA TYR A 105 -29.77 -8.80 -27.48
C TYR A 105 -29.06 -7.46 -27.69
N LYS A 106 -29.23 -6.51 -26.79
CA LYS A 106 -28.55 -5.23 -26.84
C LYS A 106 -27.34 -5.24 -25.91
N ILE A 107 -26.17 -5.11 -26.49
CA ILE A 107 -24.88 -5.19 -25.79
C ILE A 107 -24.04 -3.94 -25.99
N VAL A 108 -23.10 -3.73 -25.08
CA VAL A 108 -22.01 -2.74 -25.18
C VAL A 108 -20.70 -3.50 -25.07
N PHE A 109 -19.75 -3.18 -25.93
CA PHE A 109 -18.39 -3.68 -25.85
C PHE A 109 -17.53 -2.65 -25.13
N TYR A 110 -16.76 -3.13 -24.18
CA TYR A 110 -15.72 -2.39 -23.48
C TYR A 110 -14.38 -3.01 -23.87
N GLY A 111 -13.45 -2.21 -24.36
CA GLY A 111 -12.09 -2.66 -24.66
C GLY A 111 -11.36 -3.12 -23.40
N LYS A 112 -10.13 -3.59 -23.58
CA LYS A 112 -9.22 -3.83 -22.46
C LYS A 112 -9.03 -2.50 -21.72
N ALA A 113 -9.79 -2.29 -20.70
CA ALA A 113 -9.66 -1.20 -19.75
C ALA A 113 -9.75 -1.82 -18.37
N VAL A 114 -8.76 -1.56 -17.56
CA VAL A 114 -8.87 -1.88 -16.15
C VAL A 114 -9.71 -0.77 -15.53
N ASP A 115 -10.94 -1.09 -15.19
CA ASP A 115 -11.73 -0.21 -14.34
C ASP A 115 -11.28 -0.45 -12.90
N LEU A 116 -10.24 0.27 -12.51
CA LEU A 116 -9.68 0.16 -11.16
C LEU A 116 -10.75 0.29 -10.09
N LYS A 117 -11.76 1.13 -10.34
CA LYS A 117 -12.87 1.31 -9.42
C LYS A 117 -13.74 0.05 -9.28
N ASP A 118 -13.95 -0.70 -10.34
CA ASP A 118 -14.72 -1.96 -10.27
C ASP A 118 -13.94 -3.06 -9.51
N ILE A 119 -12.60 -3.04 -9.54
CA ILE A 119 -11.75 -4.01 -8.85
C ILE A 119 -11.61 -3.67 -7.38
N VAL A 120 -11.19 -2.44 -7.06
CA VAL A 120 -10.92 -2.05 -5.67
C VAL A 120 -12.18 -1.63 -4.90
N GLY A 121 -13.30 -1.39 -5.59
CA GLY A 121 -14.58 -1.04 -4.97
C GLY A 121 -14.51 0.17 -4.04
N GLU A 122 -14.98 -0.01 -2.82
CA GLU A 122 -15.01 0.98 -1.74
C GLU A 122 -13.91 0.74 -0.68
N ASP A 123 -12.98 -0.18 -0.95
CA ASP A 123 -11.93 -0.53 -0.02
C ASP A 123 -11.03 0.67 0.31
N LYS A 124 -10.59 0.70 1.56
CA LYS A 124 -9.68 1.71 2.10
C LYS A 124 -8.26 1.14 2.21
N LEU A 125 -7.25 2.00 2.39
CA LEU A 125 -5.86 1.59 2.53
C LEU A 125 -5.63 0.61 3.69
N ASN A 126 -6.42 0.66 4.73
CA ASN A 126 -6.33 -0.29 5.86
C ASN A 126 -6.87 -1.70 5.53
N ASN A 127 -7.46 -1.92 4.36
CA ASN A 127 -7.86 -3.25 3.89
C ASN A 127 -6.77 -3.94 3.05
N LEU A 128 -5.66 -3.25 2.76
CA LEU A 128 -4.57 -3.76 1.94
C LEU A 128 -3.71 -4.79 2.68
N GLN A 129 -3.20 -5.76 1.93
CA GLN A 129 -2.27 -6.79 2.43
C GLN A 129 -0.82 -6.33 2.19
N PHE A 130 -0.21 -5.76 3.23
CA PHE A 130 1.19 -5.38 3.19
C PHE A 130 2.10 -6.61 3.27
N ILE A 131 3.27 -6.54 2.61
CA ILE A 131 4.29 -7.58 2.72
C ILE A 131 4.96 -7.43 4.09
N GLU A 132 4.61 -8.36 5.00
CA GLU A 132 5.06 -8.29 6.39
C GLU A 132 6.47 -8.87 6.57
N VAL A 133 6.81 -9.98 5.93
CA VAL A 133 8.10 -10.64 6.08
C VAL A 133 9.11 -10.07 5.08
N LYS A 134 10.16 -9.44 5.60
CA LYS A 134 11.27 -8.86 4.83
C LYS A 134 12.39 -9.87 4.58
N ASP A 135 12.64 -10.74 5.56
CA ASP A 135 13.67 -11.77 5.53
C ASP A 135 13.31 -12.93 6.45
N SER A 136 13.83 -14.13 6.19
CA SER A 136 13.60 -15.30 7.02
C SER A 136 14.70 -16.34 6.80
N GLY A 137 15.00 -17.12 7.81
CA GLY A 137 16.03 -18.16 7.77
C GLY A 137 16.17 -18.85 9.11
N THR A 138 17.32 -19.46 9.33
CA THR A 138 17.65 -20.21 10.55
C THR A 138 18.92 -19.63 11.17
N CYS A 139 18.91 -19.39 12.49
CA CYS A 139 20.07 -18.93 13.25
C CYS A 139 21.17 -20.02 13.27
N THR A 140 22.28 -19.74 12.62
CA THR A 140 23.37 -20.74 12.48
C THR A 140 24.37 -20.72 13.61
N LEU A 141 24.50 -19.59 14.31
CA LEU A 141 25.44 -19.43 15.40
C LEU A 141 24.91 -18.46 16.46
N THR A 142 25.10 -18.78 17.73
CA THR A 142 24.65 -17.93 18.85
C THR A 142 25.79 -17.11 19.45
N SER A 143 25.49 -15.86 19.75
CA SER A 143 26.25 -15.01 20.67
C SER A 143 25.29 -14.00 21.29
N ALA A 144 25.59 -13.49 22.46
CA ALA A 144 24.69 -12.60 23.20
C ALA A 144 24.22 -11.43 22.35
N ASN A 145 22.90 -11.25 22.28
CA ASN A 145 22.22 -10.20 21.51
C ASN A 145 22.52 -10.24 19.99
N LYS A 146 22.83 -11.39 19.42
CA LYS A 146 23.13 -11.51 17.99
C LYS A 146 22.25 -12.56 17.34
N LEU A 147 21.76 -12.22 16.13
CA LEU A 147 21.26 -13.19 15.17
C LEU A 147 22.32 -13.36 14.09
N THR A 148 22.81 -14.59 13.91
CA THR A 148 23.77 -14.92 12.87
C THR A 148 23.19 -16.00 11.95
N ASP A 149 23.13 -15.69 10.64
CA ASP A 149 22.76 -16.63 9.59
C ASP A 149 23.78 -16.55 8.45
N PHE A 150 24.52 -17.64 8.21
CA PHE A 150 25.54 -17.69 7.14
C PHE A 150 24.92 -17.63 5.72
N GLY A 151 23.63 -17.89 5.56
CA GLY A 151 22.88 -17.71 4.31
C GLY A 151 22.21 -16.34 4.17
N GLY A 152 22.27 -15.50 5.19
CA GLY A 152 21.53 -14.25 5.29
C GLY A 152 21.94 -13.17 4.27
N SER A 153 21.03 -12.22 4.06
CA SER A 153 21.20 -11.06 3.16
C SER A 153 20.85 -9.74 3.85
N PHE A 154 21.08 -9.63 5.15
CA PHE A 154 20.59 -8.55 6.01
C PHE A 154 20.93 -7.14 5.55
N THR A 155 22.08 -6.91 4.93
CA THR A 155 22.44 -5.57 4.43
C THR A 155 21.49 -5.06 3.34
N THR A 156 20.77 -5.95 2.66
CA THR A 156 19.83 -5.60 1.58
C THR A 156 18.36 -5.69 1.98
N THR A 157 18.05 -6.50 2.99
CA THR A 157 16.67 -6.81 3.39
C THR A 157 16.26 -6.13 4.69
N THR A 158 17.17 -6.00 5.65
CA THR A 158 16.90 -5.61 7.04
C THR A 158 17.37 -4.20 7.33
N SER A 159 16.58 -3.46 8.09
CA SER A 159 16.87 -2.11 8.56
C SER A 159 16.95 -2.07 10.07
N GLU A 160 17.72 -1.14 10.61
CA GLU A 160 17.70 -0.80 12.02
C GLU A 160 16.26 -0.41 12.43
N GLY A 161 15.84 -0.82 13.62
CA GLY A 161 14.47 -0.67 14.13
C GLY A 161 13.45 -1.67 13.57
N ASP A 162 13.84 -2.62 12.71
CA ASP A 162 12.96 -3.71 12.30
C ASP A 162 12.73 -4.70 13.46
N ARG A 163 11.58 -5.36 13.46
CA ARG A 163 11.23 -6.39 14.42
C ARG A 163 11.73 -7.75 13.95
N VAL A 164 12.43 -8.46 14.81
CA VAL A 164 12.81 -9.86 14.58
C VAL A 164 11.98 -10.77 15.47
N HIS A 165 11.45 -11.83 14.89
CA HIS A 165 10.67 -12.87 15.53
C HIS A 165 11.45 -14.17 15.56
N ASN A 166 11.72 -14.73 16.74
CA ASN A 166 12.12 -16.10 16.90
C ASN A 166 10.87 -16.99 16.78
N VAL A 167 10.81 -17.80 15.73
CA VAL A 167 9.62 -18.61 15.40
C VAL A 167 9.45 -19.77 16.37
N ASP A 168 10.55 -20.29 16.92
CA ASP A 168 10.56 -21.49 17.75
C ASP A 168 10.05 -21.23 19.18
N ASP A 169 10.37 -20.07 19.74
CA ASP A 169 9.94 -19.72 21.10
C ASP A 169 8.91 -18.57 21.17
N GLY A 170 8.62 -17.93 20.02
CA GLY A 170 7.64 -16.86 19.91
C GLY A 170 8.11 -15.51 20.46
N THR A 171 9.40 -15.34 20.75
CA THR A 171 9.95 -14.08 21.27
C THR A 171 10.27 -13.08 20.16
N TYR A 172 10.39 -11.81 20.55
CA TYR A 172 10.64 -10.70 19.63
C TYR A 172 11.77 -9.81 20.15
N ALA A 173 12.51 -9.24 19.21
CA ALA A 173 13.52 -8.23 19.49
C ALA A 173 13.55 -7.17 18.40
N THR A 174 14.14 -6.01 18.68
CA THR A 174 14.40 -4.94 17.74
C THR A 174 15.82 -5.00 17.23
N VAL A 175 16.03 -4.79 15.94
CA VAL A 175 17.35 -4.68 15.32
C VAL A 175 17.98 -3.34 15.70
N LEU A 176 19.09 -3.37 16.41
CA LEU A 176 19.87 -2.18 16.74
C LEU A 176 20.90 -1.85 15.65
N SER A 177 21.52 -2.87 15.05
CA SER A 177 22.41 -2.67 13.91
C SER A 177 22.45 -3.84 12.96
N VAL A 178 22.71 -3.55 11.68
CA VAL A 178 22.99 -4.53 10.63
C VAL A 178 24.50 -4.61 10.48
N ASP A 179 25.13 -5.55 11.19
CA ASP A 179 26.60 -5.67 11.26
C ASP A 179 27.20 -6.16 9.94
N SER A 180 26.50 -7.07 9.26
CA SER A 180 26.92 -7.65 7.97
C SER A 180 25.72 -8.30 7.27
N ASN A 181 25.95 -8.89 6.08
CA ASN A 181 24.94 -9.74 5.43
C ASN A 181 24.48 -10.92 6.31
N GLN A 182 25.31 -11.35 7.22
CA GLN A 182 25.13 -12.58 7.98
C GLN A 182 24.86 -12.35 9.47
N GLN A 183 24.89 -11.09 9.94
CA GLN A 183 24.77 -10.82 11.38
C GLN A 183 24.01 -9.54 11.67
N LEU A 184 23.10 -9.62 12.64
CA LEU A 184 22.37 -8.51 13.25
C LEU A 184 22.75 -8.40 14.73
N THR A 185 22.76 -7.17 15.26
CA THR A 185 22.71 -6.89 16.70
C THR A 185 21.29 -6.57 17.10
N LEU A 186 20.82 -7.17 18.18
CA LEU A 186 19.46 -7.04 18.70
C LEU A 186 19.47 -6.39 20.09
N ASN A 187 18.37 -5.77 20.47
CA ASN A 187 18.19 -5.21 21.81
C ASN A 187 17.95 -6.28 22.90
N ALA A 188 17.69 -7.52 22.52
CA ALA A 188 17.48 -8.63 23.43
C ALA A 188 18.12 -9.92 22.88
N ASP A 189 18.55 -10.79 23.80
CA ASP A 189 19.14 -12.11 23.48
C ASP A 189 18.01 -13.15 23.41
N ILE A 190 17.55 -13.43 22.20
CA ILE A 190 16.37 -14.27 21.96
C ILE A 190 16.64 -15.51 21.11
N PHE A 191 17.86 -15.72 20.61
CA PHE A 191 18.15 -16.82 19.68
C PHE A 191 19.06 -17.89 20.26
N ALA A 192 18.68 -19.15 20.06
CA ALA A 192 19.53 -20.31 20.16
C ALA A 192 19.97 -20.77 18.76
N ALA A 193 21.00 -21.66 18.69
CA ALA A 193 21.43 -22.22 17.42
C ALA A 193 20.34 -23.13 16.85
N ASN A 194 20.04 -22.99 15.55
CA ASN A 194 19.00 -23.64 14.76
C ASN A 194 17.58 -23.13 14.99
N ASP A 195 17.39 -22.04 15.72
CA ASP A 195 16.08 -21.38 15.78
C ASP A 195 15.77 -20.73 14.44
N ASP A 196 14.55 -20.84 14.00
CA ASP A 196 14.03 -20.16 12.80
C ASP A 196 13.64 -18.72 13.12
N TYR A 197 13.96 -17.80 12.20
CA TYR A 197 13.66 -16.39 12.37
C TYR A 197 12.83 -15.80 11.21
N ARG A 198 12.16 -14.70 11.51
CA ARG A 198 11.56 -13.79 10.53
C ARG A 198 11.88 -12.34 10.89
N VAL A 199 12.34 -11.56 9.91
CA VAL A 199 12.43 -10.11 10.02
C VAL A 199 11.15 -9.51 9.47
N LEU A 200 10.47 -8.69 10.27
CA LEU A 200 9.13 -8.19 9.97
C LEU A 200 9.16 -6.69 9.67
N LEU A 201 8.25 -6.25 8.81
CA LEU A 201 8.07 -4.84 8.44
C LEU A 201 7.40 -4.04 9.57
N SER A 202 6.37 -4.61 10.21
CA SER A 202 5.68 -4.00 11.34
C SER A 202 6.56 -4.01 12.59
N PRO A 203 6.99 -2.85 13.11
CA PRO A 203 7.94 -2.76 14.22
C PRO A 203 7.30 -3.03 15.58
N ILE A 204 8.14 -3.19 16.59
CA ILE A 204 7.73 -3.02 17.98
C ILE A 204 7.56 -1.51 18.23
N TRP A 205 6.47 -1.10 18.92
CA TRP A 205 6.25 0.28 19.33
C TRP A 205 6.97 0.59 20.64
N GLU A 206 8.25 0.89 20.54
CA GLU A 206 9.15 1.14 21.69
C GLU A 206 10.24 2.19 21.36
N ASN A 207 11.01 2.60 22.34
CA ASN A 207 12.08 3.56 22.18
C ASN A 207 13.07 3.16 21.07
N ASP A 208 13.64 1.95 21.18
CA ASP A 208 14.71 1.47 20.30
C ASP A 208 14.27 1.48 18.84
N SER A 209 13.05 0.96 18.56
CA SER A 209 12.54 0.93 17.20
C SER A 209 12.31 2.31 16.62
N VAL A 210 11.74 3.23 17.40
CA VAL A 210 11.43 4.60 16.92
C VAL A 210 12.73 5.41 16.76
N GLU A 211 13.67 5.26 17.71
CA GLU A 211 14.95 5.94 17.67
C GLU A 211 15.78 5.51 16.46
N GLU A 212 15.93 4.21 16.23
CA GLU A 212 16.68 3.68 15.09
C GLU A 212 16.04 4.12 13.75
N LYS A 213 14.71 4.03 13.64
CA LYS A 213 14.03 4.44 12.43
C LYS A 213 14.00 5.95 12.18
N LEU A 214 14.21 6.77 13.20
CA LEU A 214 14.43 8.21 13.07
C LEU A 214 15.80 8.50 12.44
N GLN A 215 16.79 7.64 12.64
CA GLN A 215 18.19 7.82 12.20
C GLN A 215 18.50 7.19 10.82
N LEU A 216 17.57 6.46 10.22
CA LEU A 216 17.78 5.78 8.94
C LEU A 216 18.17 6.71 7.79
N GLN A 217 18.85 6.14 6.79
CA GLN A 217 19.07 6.81 5.50
C GLN A 217 17.87 6.60 4.57
N PRO A 218 16.99 7.60 4.35
CA PRO A 218 15.71 7.38 3.67
C PRO A 218 15.84 6.92 2.21
N ALA A 219 16.89 7.31 1.51
CA ALA A 219 17.10 6.94 0.09
C ALA A 219 17.43 5.46 -0.13
N THR A 220 17.71 4.69 0.93
CA THR A 220 18.02 3.26 0.84
C THR A 220 16.75 2.45 0.58
N ALA A 221 16.79 1.53 -0.37
CA ALA A 221 15.62 0.75 -0.80
C ALA A 221 14.98 -0.05 0.35
N LYS A 222 15.78 -0.70 1.20
CA LYS A 222 15.31 -1.48 2.36
C LYS A 222 14.56 -0.66 3.42
N ASN A 223 14.79 0.66 3.48
CA ASN A 223 14.20 1.54 4.47
C ASN A 223 12.78 1.97 4.04
N THR A 224 11.86 1.04 4.00
CA THR A 224 10.47 1.25 3.59
C THR A 224 9.63 1.93 4.67
N LEU A 225 9.97 1.71 5.93
CA LEU A 225 9.32 2.32 7.10
C LEU A 225 10.35 3.15 7.86
N ILE A 226 10.03 4.42 8.10
CA ILE A 226 10.90 5.41 8.76
C ILE A 226 10.10 6.19 9.81
N VAL A 227 10.79 6.96 10.64
CA VAL A 227 10.18 7.92 11.56
C VAL A 227 10.65 9.32 11.17
N PRO A 228 9.76 10.19 10.69
CA PRO A 228 10.09 11.60 10.47
C PRO A 228 9.87 12.41 11.72
N LEU A 229 10.58 13.53 11.86
CA LEU A 229 10.38 14.49 12.94
C LEU A 229 9.08 15.31 12.69
N ILE A 230 7.93 14.64 12.85
CA ILE A 230 6.59 15.23 12.79
C ILE A 230 5.85 14.91 14.09
N THR A 231 5.32 15.95 14.74
CA THR A 231 4.56 15.83 15.97
C THR A 231 3.12 16.33 15.80
N HIS A 232 2.22 15.82 16.61
CA HIS A 232 0.82 16.27 16.67
C HIS A 232 0.36 16.58 18.09
N THR A 233 1.27 16.47 19.06
CA THR A 233 0.99 16.62 20.50
C THR A 233 1.57 17.89 21.07
N LYS A 234 2.84 18.17 20.76
CA LYS A 234 3.54 19.34 21.29
C LYS A 234 4.37 20.00 20.18
N ARG A 235 4.57 21.31 20.32
CA ARG A 235 5.50 22.03 19.45
C ARG A 235 6.93 21.75 19.91
N LEU A 236 7.78 21.38 18.96
CA LEU A 236 9.22 21.25 19.18
C LEU A 236 9.88 22.61 18.95
N TYR A 237 10.90 22.91 19.72
CA TYR A 237 11.73 24.10 19.56
C TYR A 237 13.19 23.76 19.91
N TYR A 238 14.11 24.66 19.62
CA TYR A 238 15.54 24.47 19.91
C TYR A 238 16.04 25.68 20.67
N ASP A 239 16.38 25.50 21.93
CA ASP A 239 16.89 26.57 22.80
C ASP A 239 18.13 26.08 23.54
N SER A 240 19.29 26.70 23.22
CA SER A 240 20.58 26.41 23.83
C SER A 240 20.88 27.21 25.09
N SER A 241 19.93 27.97 25.60
CA SER A 241 20.09 28.75 26.82
C SER A 241 20.27 27.88 28.06
N THR A 242 20.85 28.40 29.11
CA THR A 242 21.28 27.62 30.30
C THR A 242 20.16 27.04 31.15
N ASN A 243 18.91 27.45 30.99
CA ASN A 243 17.73 26.91 31.67
C ASN A 243 16.85 26.23 30.64
N ILE A 244 17.16 24.98 30.33
CA ILE A 244 16.67 24.26 29.19
C ILE A 244 15.46 23.38 29.53
N ALA A 245 15.08 23.34 30.80
CA ALA A 245 13.90 22.63 31.24
C ALA A 245 12.66 23.12 30.46
N GLY A 246 12.01 22.27 29.76
CA GLY A 246 10.81 22.59 29.00
C GLY A 246 10.42 21.51 28.00
N ASP A 247 9.19 21.09 28.07
CA ASP A 247 8.66 20.06 27.19
C ASP A 247 8.79 20.48 25.71
N GLY A 248 9.42 19.64 24.89
CA GLY A 248 9.61 19.85 23.46
C GLY A 248 10.90 20.56 23.05
N ASN A 249 11.79 20.91 23.97
CA ASN A 249 13.10 21.46 23.61
C ASN A 249 14.01 20.37 23.01
N LEU A 250 14.45 20.58 21.78
CA LEU A 250 15.28 19.63 21.03
C LEU A 250 16.78 19.74 21.36
N TYR A 251 17.19 20.75 22.10
CA TYR A 251 18.60 21.01 22.36
C TYR A 251 19.27 19.85 23.11
N TRP A 252 20.41 19.37 22.62
CA TRP A 252 21.23 18.39 23.33
C TRP A 252 22.08 19.04 24.41
N HIS A 253 21.80 18.73 25.65
CA HIS A 253 22.47 19.33 26.80
C HIS A 253 23.79 18.68 27.23
N GLY A 254 24.15 17.55 26.66
CA GLY A 254 25.32 16.76 27.11
C GLY A 254 24.97 15.76 28.21
N GLY A 255 25.66 14.61 28.23
CA GLY A 255 25.41 13.54 29.20
C GLY A 255 25.64 13.99 30.64
N GLY A 256 24.62 14.00 31.47
CA GLY A 256 24.68 14.29 32.91
C GLY A 256 23.72 15.38 33.40
N GLY A 257 22.87 15.94 32.54
CA GLY A 257 21.79 16.86 32.91
C GLY A 257 20.48 16.16 33.29
N THR A 258 19.48 16.95 33.68
CA THR A 258 18.12 16.48 33.86
C THR A 258 17.53 16.12 32.51
N HIS A 259 16.95 14.91 32.42
CA HIS A 259 16.36 14.37 31.18
C HIS A 259 14.88 14.77 31.09
N ASP A 260 14.58 16.05 31.25
CA ASP A 260 13.21 16.58 31.34
C ASP A 260 12.76 17.30 30.07
N HIS A 261 13.55 17.26 29.01
CA HIS A 261 13.25 17.85 27.71
C HIS A 261 13.70 16.97 26.55
N GLY A 262 13.25 17.26 25.35
CA GLY A 262 13.53 16.51 24.14
C GLY A 262 12.28 15.92 23.49
N VAL A 263 12.48 15.10 22.48
CA VAL A 263 11.43 14.35 21.80
C VAL A 263 11.37 12.92 22.34
N ALA A 264 10.17 12.44 22.69
CA ALA A 264 9.94 11.06 23.10
C ALA A 264 9.42 10.24 21.93
N TYR A 265 9.62 8.92 21.97
CA TYR A 265 9.08 8.03 20.93
C TYR A 265 7.55 8.15 20.79
N THR A 266 6.83 8.44 21.88
CA THR A 266 5.37 8.64 21.89
C THR A 266 4.91 9.91 21.18
N ASP A 267 5.80 10.87 20.94
CA ASP A 267 5.50 12.10 20.21
C ASP A 267 5.53 11.89 18.69
N LEU A 268 6.17 10.84 18.23
CA LEU A 268 6.46 10.56 16.83
C LEU A 268 5.54 9.44 16.29
N LYS A 269 5.49 9.31 14.98
CA LYS A 269 4.78 8.23 14.27
C LYS A 269 5.60 7.78 13.08
N PHE A 270 5.40 6.54 12.67
CA PHE A 270 6.02 6.01 11.47
C PHE A 270 5.47 6.66 10.19
N ALA A 271 6.25 6.54 9.14
CA ALA A 271 5.84 6.85 7.78
C ALA A 271 6.28 5.73 6.84
N LEU A 272 5.40 5.36 5.93
CA LEU A 272 5.61 4.28 4.98
C LEU A 272 5.91 4.84 3.60
N ARG A 273 6.86 4.24 2.88
CA ARG A 273 7.15 4.59 1.50
C ARG A 273 5.91 4.37 0.62
N VAL A 274 5.58 5.35 -0.20
CA VAL A 274 4.40 5.28 -1.10
C VAL A 274 4.46 4.07 -2.04
N HIS A 275 5.65 3.68 -2.48
CA HIS A 275 5.84 2.50 -3.33
C HIS A 275 5.33 1.21 -2.67
N SER A 276 5.54 1.03 -1.38
CA SER A 276 5.04 -0.15 -0.65
C SER A 276 3.51 -0.19 -0.54
N ILE A 277 2.82 0.96 -0.70
CA ILE A 277 1.36 0.98 -0.80
C ILE A 277 0.92 0.47 -2.19
N ILE A 278 1.66 0.81 -3.25
CA ILE A 278 1.39 0.28 -4.60
C ILE A 278 1.62 -1.24 -4.63
N GLU A 279 2.74 -1.72 -4.05
CA GLU A 279 3.00 -3.16 -3.90
C GLU A 279 1.89 -3.88 -3.12
N ALA A 280 1.37 -3.27 -2.04
CA ALA A 280 0.26 -3.81 -1.27
C ALA A 280 -1.05 -3.85 -2.07
N ILE A 281 -1.28 -2.88 -2.98
CA ILE A 281 -2.43 -2.91 -3.89
C ILE A 281 -2.31 -4.10 -4.85
N GLU A 282 -1.16 -4.32 -5.47
CA GLU A 282 -0.92 -5.46 -6.36
C GLU A 282 -1.04 -6.80 -5.61
N ASN A 283 -0.54 -6.86 -4.38
CA ASN A 283 -0.64 -8.05 -3.54
C ASN A 283 -2.09 -8.36 -3.11
N THR A 284 -2.91 -7.33 -2.91
CA THR A 284 -4.31 -7.49 -2.50
C THR A 284 -5.21 -7.86 -3.67
N TYR A 285 -4.97 -7.28 -4.84
CA TYR A 285 -5.83 -7.41 -6.02
C TYR A 285 -5.07 -8.07 -7.18
N SER A 286 -5.20 -9.37 -7.34
CA SER A 286 -4.50 -10.16 -8.38
C SER A 286 -4.77 -9.70 -9.82
N ASP A 287 -5.84 -8.94 -10.05
CA ASP A 287 -6.19 -8.38 -11.35
C ASP A 287 -5.50 -7.01 -11.63
N ILE A 288 -4.72 -6.51 -10.68
CA ILE A 288 -3.95 -5.28 -10.80
C ILE A 288 -2.47 -5.64 -10.83
N GLU A 289 -1.81 -5.40 -11.95
CA GLU A 289 -0.36 -5.50 -12.09
C GLU A 289 0.12 -4.28 -12.88
N PHE A 290 0.89 -3.41 -12.24
CA PHE A 290 1.45 -2.23 -12.88
C PHE A 290 2.77 -2.56 -13.57
N THR A 291 3.04 -1.87 -14.68
CA THR A 291 4.39 -1.92 -15.25
C THR A 291 5.34 -1.00 -14.48
N THR A 292 6.64 -1.24 -14.64
CA THR A 292 7.68 -0.46 -13.96
C THR A 292 8.04 0.85 -14.69
N ASP A 293 7.19 1.36 -15.58
CA ASP A 293 7.48 2.58 -16.33
C ASP A 293 7.47 3.83 -15.44
N PHE A 294 6.45 3.99 -14.60
CA PHE A 294 6.37 5.09 -13.65
C PHE A 294 6.64 4.63 -12.21
N PHE A 295 6.02 3.51 -11.80
CA PHE A 295 6.17 2.95 -10.46
C PHE A 295 7.46 2.13 -10.36
N ASN A 296 8.61 2.81 -10.30
CA ASN A 296 9.92 2.16 -10.23
C ASN A 296 10.88 2.90 -9.27
N THR A 297 11.94 2.21 -8.90
CA THR A 297 12.95 2.69 -7.94
C THR A 297 13.86 3.80 -8.47
N THR A 298 13.92 3.99 -9.80
CA THR A 298 14.75 5.01 -10.45
C THR A 298 14.00 6.32 -10.67
N ASN A 299 12.67 6.30 -10.53
CA ASN A 299 11.87 7.52 -10.52
C ASN A 299 11.92 8.16 -9.13
N TYR A 300 12.97 8.91 -8.85
CA TYR A 300 13.24 9.43 -7.51
C TYR A 300 12.15 10.38 -7.00
N ASN A 301 11.44 11.09 -7.87
CA ASN A 301 10.36 12.00 -7.48
C ASN A 301 9.15 11.26 -6.91
N TYR A 302 8.91 10.05 -7.38
CA TYR A 302 7.89 9.15 -6.86
C TYR A 302 8.44 8.26 -5.74
N TYR A 303 9.57 7.58 -5.98
CA TYR A 303 10.08 6.53 -5.09
C TYR A 303 10.50 7.05 -3.72
N ASN A 304 10.94 8.29 -3.62
CA ASN A 304 11.32 8.92 -2.36
C ASN A 304 10.15 9.54 -1.59
N LEU A 305 8.91 9.40 -2.07
CA LEU A 305 7.74 9.82 -1.30
C LEU A 305 7.41 8.85 -0.19
N TYR A 306 7.10 9.42 0.97
CA TYR A 306 6.59 8.70 2.13
C TYR A 306 5.24 9.29 2.55
N MET A 307 4.40 8.42 3.11
CA MET A 307 3.12 8.80 3.70
C MET A 307 3.20 8.64 5.22
N TRP A 308 2.88 9.70 5.94
CA TRP A 308 2.81 9.67 7.39
C TRP A 308 1.60 8.85 7.86
N LEU A 309 1.84 7.91 8.79
CA LEU A 309 0.80 7.03 9.32
C LEU A 309 0.06 7.73 10.46
N ASN A 310 -0.90 8.57 10.11
CA ASN A 310 -1.60 9.49 11.00
C ASN A 310 -3.10 9.20 11.12
N ARG A 311 -3.46 7.94 11.36
CA ARG A 311 -4.86 7.58 11.60
C ARG A 311 -5.55 8.57 12.53
N LYS A 312 -6.82 8.89 12.24
CA LYS A 312 -7.58 9.92 12.96
C LYS A 312 -7.80 9.58 14.43
N SER A 313 -8.06 8.32 14.74
CA SER A 313 -8.37 7.84 16.10
C SER A 313 -8.00 6.37 16.27
N GLY A 314 -7.88 5.91 17.50
CA GLY A 314 -7.53 4.56 17.89
C GLY A 314 -6.13 4.47 18.50
N GLU A 315 -5.80 3.29 19.04
CA GLU A 315 -4.50 3.02 19.65
C GLU A 315 -3.40 2.97 18.60
N VAL A 316 -2.20 3.40 18.94
CA VAL A 316 -1.02 3.38 18.05
C VAL A 316 -0.48 1.97 17.89
N SER A 317 -0.61 1.16 18.93
CA SER A 317 -0.16 -0.23 18.96
C SER A 317 -1.13 -1.11 19.69
N THR A 318 -1.10 -2.39 19.42
CA THR A 318 -1.76 -3.42 20.23
C THR A 318 -0.69 -4.14 21.02
N SER A 319 -0.83 -4.15 22.36
CA SER A 319 0.08 -4.91 23.21
C SER A 319 -0.37 -6.36 23.25
N THR A 320 0.48 -7.26 22.81
CA THR A 320 0.27 -8.70 22.89
C THR A 320 1.49 -9.38 23.49
N SER A 321 1.27 -10.29 24.41
CA SER A 321 2.28 -11.26 24.80
C SER A 321 1.89 -12.62 24.23
N VAL A 322 2.79 -13.25 23.52
CA VAL A 322 2.59 -14.60 22.98
C VAL A 322 3.78 -15.45 23.40
N ASN A 323 3.52 -16.59 24.01
CA ASN A 323 4.53 -17.58 24.31
C ASN A 323 4.03 -18.94 23.88
N SER A 324 4.95 -19.79 23.49
CA SER A 324 4.64 -21.16 23.11
C SER A 324 5.53 -22.13 23.86
N PHE A 325 4.93 -23.26 24.16
CA PHE A 325 5.61 -24.38 24.82
C PHE A 325 5.28 -25.66 24.07
N GLN A 326 6.33 -26.39 23.65
CA GLN A 326 6.15 -27.62 22.87
C GLN A 326 6.59 -28.82 23.69
N PHE A 327 5.82 -29.91 23.57
CA PHE A 327 6.17 -31.20 24.14
C PHE A 327 5.67 -32.34 23.25
N THR A 328 6.30 -33.49 23.34
CA THR A 328 5.91 -34.66 22.57
C THR A 328 5.46 -35.79 23.50
N VAL A 329 4.32 -36.38 23.13
CA VAL A 329 3.78 -37.58 23.76
C VAL A 329 3.94 -38.72 22.77
N ASP A 330 4.78 -39.70 23.07
CA ASP A 330 4.98 -40.86 22.21
C ASP A 330 3.84 -41.89 22.31
N SER A 331 3.49 -42.50 21.20
CA SER A 331 2.67 -43.69 21.21
C SER A 331 3.48 -44.90 21.58
N TRP A 332 3.14 -45.51 22.66
CA TRP A 332 3.78 -46.77 23.03
C TRP A 332 2.91 -47.98 22.63
N SER A 333 3.44 -48.82 21.80
CA SER A 333 2.76 -50.08 21.42
C SER A 333 3.32 -51.23 22.33
N GLY A 334 2.44 -51.76 23.14
CA GLY A 334 2.57 -52.88 24.02
C GLY A 334 3.88 -53.63 24.02
N GLY A 335 4.67 -53.47 25.05
CA GLY A 335 5.87 -54.25 25.41
C GLY A 335 6.18 -53.98 26.86
N ASP A 336 6.62 -55.02 27.56
CA ASP A 336 6.99 -54.97 28.99
C ASP A 336 7.74 -53.66 29.34
N LEU A 337 7.25 -52.96 30.32
CA LEU A 337 8.02 -51.90 31.01
C LEU A 337 9.19 -52.59 31.73
N ASN A 338 10.33 -52.70 31.07
CA ASN A 338 11.54 -53.17 31.71
C ASN A 338 11.95 -52.19 32.81
N GLU A 339 12.10 -52.66 34.03
CA GLU A 339 12.49 -51.93 35.24
C GLU A 339 13.82 -51.17 35.16
N GLY A 340 14.41 -51.04 34.04
CA GLY A 340 15.78 -50.60 33.92
C GLY A 340 16.00 -49.39 33.02
N GLY A 341 15.51 -48.25 33.33
CA GLY A 341 16.17 -47.06 32.84
C GLY A 341 15.53 -46.35 31.64
N ALA A 342 14.40 -45.82 31.82
CA ALA A 342 14.01 -44.67 31.08
C ALA A 342 14.84 -43.47 31.54
N GLY A 343 15.94 -43.22 30.89
CA GLY A 343 16.52 -41.88 30.79
C GLY A 343 15.51 -41.02 30.05
N LEU A 344 14.77 -40.29 30.80
CA LEU A 344 13.64 -39.49 30.27
C LEU A 344 14.22 -38.21 29.71
N GLY A 345 14.44 -38.18 28.42
CA GLY A 345 14.24 -36.95 27.68
C GLY A 345 12.74 -36.54 27.74
N SER A 346 12.37 -35.40 27.22
CA SER A 346 11.05 -34.84 27.20
C SER A 346 9.95 -35.66 26.47
N THR A 347 10.10 -36.96 26.38
CA THR A 347 9.28 -37.91 25.60
C THR A 347 8.57 -38.88 26.52
N TYR A 348 7.24 -39.01 26.39
CA TYR A 348 6.41 -39.88 27.23
C TYR A 348 5.69 -40.94 26.37
N GLY A 349 5.73 -42.20 26.84
CA GLY A 349 4.94 -43.25 26.23
C GLY A 349 3.57 -43.42 26.90
N ILE A 350 2.50 -43.47 26.11
CA ILE A 350 1.14 -43.83 26.55
C ILE A 350 0.75 -45.10 25.83
N THR A 351 0.31 -46.12 26.53
CA THR A 351 -0.24 -47.35 25.90
C THR A 351 -1.74 -47.40 25.99
N SER A 352 -2.39 -48.05 25.01
CA SER A 352 -3.82 -48.32 25.04
C SER A 352 -4.25 -49.21 26.22
N ASP A 353 -3.34 -50.04 26.73
CA ASP A 353 -3.59 -50.96 27.84
C ASP A 353 -3.72 -50.24 29.18
N PHE A 354 -3.16 -49.07 29.32
CA PHE A 354 -3.35 -48.19 30.50
C PHE A 354 -4.75 -47.58 30.58
N ALA A 355 -5.45 -47.40 29.48
CA ALA A 355 -6.76 -46.74 29.44
C ALA A 355 -7.85 -47.53 30.20
N ASP A 356 -7.70 -48.84 30.29
CA ASP A 356 -8.69 -49.73 30.91
C ASP A 356 -8.56 -49.83 32.44
N PHE A 357 -7.45 -49.31 33.06
CA PHE A 357 -7.11 -49.55 34.45
C PHE A 357 -6.88 -48.28 35.30
N GLY A 358 -7.57 -47.18 35.00
CA GLY A 358 -7.53 -45.97 35.84
C GLY A 358 -6.35 -45.05 35.52
N THR A 359 -5.85 -45.11 34.31
CA THR A 359 -4.86 -44.16 33.80
C THR A 359 -5.46 -42.77 33.68
N SER A 360 -4.78 -41.77 34.14
CA SER A 360 -5.17 -40.38 34.02
C SER A 360 -4.06 -39.55 33.38
N PHE A 361 -4.51 -38.59 32.59
CA PHE A 361 -3.68 -37.52 32.06
C PHE A 361 -4.24 -36.20 32.57
N SER A 362 -3.39 -35.36 33.12
CA SER A 362 -3.79 -34.04 33.54
C SER A 362 -2.72 -33.00 33.20
N MET A 363 -3.16 -31.83 32.84
CA MET A 363 -2.31 -30.66 32.63
C MET A 363 -2.73 -29.60 33.65
N SER A 364 -1.82 -29.28 34.56
CA SER A 364 -2.03 -28.24 35.56
C SER A 364 -1.31 -26.97 35.17
N ILE A 365 -2.01 -25.85 35.20
CA ILE A 365 -1.53 -24.53 34.84
C ILE A 365 -1.62 -23.66 36.08
N ALA A 366 -0.48 -23.10 36.50
CA ALA A 366 -0.45 -22.20 37.65
C ALA A 366 -1.20 -20.89 37.36
N ASP A 367 -1.62 -20.20 38.41
CA ASP A 367 -2.34 -18.93 38.29
C ASP A 367 -1.48 -17.83 37.63
N SER A 368 -2.14 -16.90 36.96
CA SER A 368 -1.53 -15.69 36.38
C SER A 368 -2.22 -14.45 36.95
N THR A 369 -1.45 -13.41 37.20
CA THR A 369 -1.96 -12.09 37.59
C THR A 369 -2.60 -11.34 36.42
N THR A 370 -2.48 -11.83 35.19
CA THR A 370 -2.98 -11.23 33.95
C THR A 370 -3.98 -12.16 33.30
N ALA A 371 -5.04 -11.60 32.75
CA ALA A 371 -5.96 -12.36 31.90
C ALA A 371 -5.27 -12.82 30.63
N TYR A 372 -5.47 -14.07 30.23
CA TYR A 372 -4.86 -14.65 29.05
C TYR A 372 -5.78 -15.66 28.35
N THR A 373 -5.47 -15.94 27.09
CA THR A 373 -6.04 -17.04 26.33
C THR A 373 -4.96 -18.11 26.18
N ILE A 374 -5.35 -19.37 26.32
CA ILE A 374 -4.46 -20.52 26.09
C ILE A 374 -5.09 -21.45 25.07
N GLU A 375 -4.30 -21.84 24.09
CA GLU A 375 -4.67 -22.70 22.99
C GLU A 375 -3.77 -23.93 22.96
N PHE A 376 -4.36 -25.07 22.73
CA PHE A 376 -3.67 -26.35 22.66
C PHE A 376 -3.79 -26.92 21.26
N PHE A 377 -2.65 -27.08 20.61
CA PHE A 377 -2.56 -27.70 19.29
C PHE A 377 -1.91 -29.07 19.44
N LYS A 378 -2.39 -30.02 18.66
CA LYS A 378 -1.77 -31.32 18.48
C LYS A 378 -1.51 -31.55 17.02
N ASN A 379 -0.25 -31.88 16.68
CA ASN A 379 0.20 -32.03 15.28
C ASN A 379 -0.31 -30.87 14.40
N GLN A 380 -0.16 -29.64 14.89
CA GLN A 380 -0.60 -28.36 14.26
C GLN A 380 -2.12 -28.14 14.13
N SER A 381 -2.95 -29.03 14.70
CA SER A 381 -4.40 -28.85 14.72
C SER A 381 -4.86 -28.39 16.09
N LEU A 382 -5.67 -27.33 16.13
CA LEU A 382 -6.26 -26.83 17.39
C LEU A 382 -7.18 -27.88 18.02
N VAL A 383 -6.91 -28.22 19.29
CA VAL A 383 -7.68 -29.21 20.06
C VAL A 383 -8.58 -28.53 21.07
N TYR A 384 -8.07 -27.55 21.79
CA TYR A 384 -8.79 -26.85 22.85
C TYR A 384 -8.33 -25.41 23.01
N THR A 385 -9.24 -24.53 23.33
CA THR A 385 -8.95 -23.12 23.68
C THR A 385 -9.78 -22.70 24.87
N THR A 386 -9.19 -21.87 25.75
CA THR A 386 -9.91 -21.25 26.86
C THR A 386 -9.30 -19.91 27.21
N SER A 387 -10.15 -18.99 27.71
CA SER A 387 -9.71 -17.69 28.24
C SER A 387 -9.83 -17.69 29.75
N ARG A 388 -8.82 -17.10 30.42
CA ARG A 388 -8.73 -16.98 31.86
C ARG A 388 -8.75 -15.52 32.29
N THR A 389 -9.47 -15.20 33.34
CA THR A 389 -9.37 -13.88 33.97
C THR A 389 -8.18 -13.83 34.93
N ALA A 390 -7.69 -12.61 35.19
CA ALA A 390 -6.60 -12.42 36.14
C ALA A 390 -6.93 -13.03 37.51
N SER A 391 -5.97 -13.70 38.15
CA SER A 391 -6.06 -14.27 39.49
C SER A 391 -7.24 -15.22 39.69
N GLN A 392 -7.59 -15.96 38.64
CA GLN A 392 -8.72 -16.93 38.69
C GLN A 392 -8.35 -18.23 39.45
N GLY A 393 -7.09 -18.43 39.75
CA GLY A 393 -6.53 -19.63 40.37
C GLY A 393 -5.99 -20.63 39.37
N ALA A 394 -5.14 -21.54 39.87
CA ALA A 394 -4.64 -22.64 39.05
C ALA A 394 -5.80 -23.54 38.59
N TYR A 395 -5.66 -24.14 37.41
CA TYR A 395 -6.66 -25.07 36.89
C TYR A 395 -6.01 -26.27 36.20
N THR A 396 -6.78 -27.33 36.10
CA THR A 396 -6.32 -28.59 35.50
C THR A 396 -7.23 -28.98 34.35
N LEU A 397 -6.63 -29.30 33.22
CA LEU A 397 -7.29 -29.86 32.04
C LEU A 397 -7.06 -31.38 32.05
N GLY A 398 -8.08 -32.12 31.70
CA GLY A 398 -8.03 -33.56 31.64
C GLY A 398 -8.46 -34.12 30.28
N THR A 399 -8.82 -35.38 30.27
CA THR A 399 -9.31 -36.05 29.07
C THR A 399 -10.63 -35.51 28.53
N ALA A 400 -11.39 -34.82 29.37
CA ALA A 400 -12.64 -34.17 28.96
C ALA A 400 -12.39 -33.01 27.96
N GLU A 401 -11.31 -32.25 28.16
CA GLU A 401 -10.95 -31.09 27.34
C GLU A 401 -9.99 -31.47 26.23
N LEU A 402 -9.00 -32.31 26.51
CA LEU A 402 -7.88 -32.60 25.62
C LEU A 402 -8.10 -33.86 24.75
N GLY A 403 -9.13 -34.67 25.07
CA GLY A 403 -9.45 -35.89 24.35
C GLY A 403 -9.00 -37.16 25.07
N ALA A 404 -9.36 -38.32 24.51
CA ALA A 404 -9.08 -39.63 25.12
C ALA A 404 -7.58 -39.93 25.17
N ILE A 405 -7.13 -40.63 26.22
CA ILE A 405 -5.72 -41.01 26.42
C ILE A 405 -5.13 -41.73 25.18
N SER A 406 -5.89 -42.60 24.57
CA SER A 406 -5.49 -43.33 23.34
C SER A 406 -5.17 -42.41 22.14
N THR A 407 -5.63 -41.16 22.19
CA THR A 407 -5.39 -40.18 21.14
C THR A 407 -4.35 -39.14 21.53
N MET A 408 -3.72 -39.25 22.70
CA MET A 408 -2.78 -38.23 23.22
C MET A 408 -1.41 -38.24 22.52
N ALA A 409 -1.02 -39.33 21.91
CA ALA A 409 0.27 -39.41 21.23
C ALA A 409 0.41 -38.37 20.11
N GLY A 410 1.54 -37.69 20.03
CA GLY A 410 1.85 -36.66 19.05
C GLY A 410 2.59 -35.48 19.65
N THR A 411 2.92 -34.53 18.79
CA THR A 411 3.54 -33.27 19.19
C THR A 411 2.47 -32.28 19.61
N TRP A 412 2.57 -31.82 20.84
CA TRP A 412 1.71 -30.83 21.42
C TRP A 412 2.37 -29.47 21.46
N HIS A 413 1.63 -28.45 21.11
CA HIS A 413 2.05 -27.07 21.14
C HIS A 413 1.02 -26.28 21.92
N VAL A 414 1.45 -25.62 22.98
CA VAL A 414 0.61 -24.77 23.83
C VAL A 414 0.96 -23.32 23.55
N VAL A 415 0.00 -22.53 23.15
CA VAL A 415 0.19 -21.10 22.88
C VAL A 415 -0.58 -20.31 23.94
N ILE A 416 0.10 -19.36 24.56
CA ILE A 416 -0.49 -18.44 25.56
C ILE A 416 -0.40 -17.05 25.00
N SER A 417 -1.55 -16.35 24.93
CA SER A 417 -1.64 -14.98 24.44
C SER A 417 -2.38 -14.08 25.42
N ALA A 418 -1.94 -12.83 25.53
CA ALA A 418 -2.57 -11.82 26.38
C ALA A 418 -2.27 -10.40 25.86
N ASN A 419 -3.00 -9.42 26.40
CA ASN A 419 -2.78 -8.00 26.07
C ASN A 419 -1.87 -7.29 27.09
N ALA A 420 -1.21 -8.04 27.96
CA ALA A 420 -0.28 -7.53 28.96
C ALA A 420 0.73 -8.64 29.33
N ASN A 421 1.76 -8.31 30.10
CA ASN A 421 2.74 -9.29 30.56
C ASN A 421 2.08 -10.48 31.24
N VAL A 422 2.40 -11.69 30.80
CA VAL A 422 1.93 -12.94 31.40
C VAL A 422 3.05 -13.59 32.21
N ILE A 423 2.77 -13.85 33.46
CA ILE A 423 3.66 -14.62 34.33
C ILE A 423 2.91 -15.85 34.80
N ILE A 424 3.30 -17.03 34.34
CA ILE A 424 2.79 -18.33 34.79
C ILE A 424 3.98 -19.07 35.38
N SER A 425 3.94 -19.39 36.65
CA SER A 425 5.07 -20.01 37.32
C SER A 425 5.36 -21.41 36.82
N ASN A 426 4.36 -22.11 36.28
CA ASN A 426 4.55 -23.46 35.78
C ASN A 426 3.33 -23.96 35.00
N ILE A 427 3.58 -24.68 33.90
CA ILE A 427 2.65 -25.62 33.29
C ILE A 427 3.21 -27.01 33.54
N SER A 428 2.46 -27.88 34.21
CA SER A 428 2.86 -29.26 34.48
C SER A 428 1.91 -30.25 33.84
N ILE A 429 2.46 -31.22 33.15
CA ILE A 429 1.74 -32.32 32.53
C ILE A 429 2.05 -33.56 33.33
N THR A 430 1.01 -34.19 33.85
CA THR A 430 1.15 -35.40 34.69
C THR A 430 0.44 -36.56 34.01
N LEU A 431 1.17 -37.65 33.83
CA LEU A 431 0.66 -38.94 33.42
C LEU A 431 0.66 -39.86 34.64
N GLN A 432 -0.48 -40.44 34.90
CA GLN A 432 -0.63 -41.43 35.98
C GLN A 432 -1.21 -42.72 35.42
N GLY A 433 -0.66 -43.82 35.81
CA GLY A 433 -1.11 -45.14 35.41
C GLY A 433 -0.81 -46.21 36.48
N ILE A 434 -1.35 -47.38 36.24
CA ILE A 434 -1.09 -48.57 37.09
C ILE A 434 -0.29 -49.56 36.21
N ILE A 435 0.83 -50.03 36.73
CA ILE A 435 1.64 -51.05 36.13
C ILE A 435 1.31 -52.36 36.80
N PHE A 436 1.13 -53.43 35.99
CA PHE A 436 0.93 -54.78 36.49
C PHE A 436 2.27 -55.57 36.35
N ASP A 437 2.62 -56.26 37.39
CA ASP A 437 3.74 -57.20 37.33
C ASP A 437 3.31 -58.58 36.82
N GLU A 438 4.26 -59.45 36.56
CA GLU A 438 4.02 -60.83 36.02
C GLU A 438 3.18 -61.71 37.01
N PHE A 439 3.00 -61.25 38.24
CA PHE A 439 2.29 -61.99 39.28
C PHE A 439 0.96 -61.32 39.64
N GLY A 440 0.51 -60.33 38.88
CA GLY A 440 -0.74 -59.62 39.11
C GLY A 440 -0.66 -58.55 40.23
N GLY A 441 0.54 -58.23 40.70
CA GLY A 441 0.77 -57.07 41.58
C GLY A 441 0.59 -55.77 40.83
N THR A 442 0.06 -54.74 41.52
CA THR A 442 -0.14 -53.42 40.96
C THR A 442 0.77 -52.41 41.58
N SER A 443 1.47 -51.59 40.77
CA SER A 443 2.21 -50.42 41.23
C SER A 443 1.68 -49.16 40.49
N SER A 444 1.56 -48.05 41.22
CA SER A 444 1.19 -46.77 40.62
C SER A 444 2.41 -46.14 39.96
N TYR A 445 2.22 -45.63 38.77
CA TYR A 445 3.19 -44.85 38.02
C TYR A 445 2.72 -43.44 37.88
N THR A 446 3.62 -42.48 38.13
CA THR A 446 3.36 -41.06 37.91
C THR A 446 4.59 -40.40 37.27
N ASN A 447 4.36 -39.74 36.18
CA ASN A 447 5.41 -38.95 35.53
C ASN A 447 4.94 -37.55 35.23
N THR A 448 5.78 -36.56 35.47
CA THR A 448 5.43 -35.15 35.33
C THR A 448 6.48 -34.38 34.55
N ILE A 449 6.05 -33.68 33.52
CA ILE A 449 6.85 -32.68 32.79
C ILE A 449 6.45 -31.29 33.26
N THR A 450 7.37 -30.36 33.30
CA THR A 450 7.11 -28.97 33.68
C THR A 450 7.75 -28.03 32.64
N SER A 451 7.03 -26.97 32.27
CA SER A 451 7.55 -25.92 31.40
C SER A 451 8.63 -25.05 32.08
N GLY A 452 8.67 -25.07 33.41
CA GLY A 452 9.36 -24.03 34.16
C GLY A 452 8.55 -22.72 34.21
N ASN A 453 9.19 -21.66 34.66
CA ASN A 453 8.55 -20.34 34.76
C ASN A 453 8.40 -19.71 33.39
N ILE A 454 7.17 -19.36 33.01
CA ILE A 454 6.86 -18.62 31.80
C ILE A 454 6.67 -17.15 32.18
N ASN A 455 7.57 -16.32 31.70
CA ASN A 455 7.49 -14.86 31.86
C ASN A 455 7.57 -14.22 30.48
N THR A 456 6.45 -13.82 29.94
CA THR A 456 6.34 -13.26 28.60
C THR A 456 5.98 -11.81 28.68
N PRO A 457 6.89 -10.89 28.36
CA PRO A 457 6.59 -9.49 28.29
C PRO A 457 5.58 -9.22 27.16
N ALA A 458 4.67 -8.27 27.36
CA ALA A 458 3.84 -7.80 26.29
C ALA A 458 4.66 -6.94 25.33
N VAL A 459 4.54 -7.27 24.06
CA VAL A 459 5.19 -6.54 22.98
C VAL A 459 4.14 -5.64 22.34
N ALA A 460 4.40 -4.34 22.32
CA ALA A 460 3.53 -3.37 21.67
C ALA A 460 3.78 -3.40 20.15
N THR A 461 2.98 -4.15 19.41
CA THR A 461 3.10 -4.27 17.96
C THR A 461 2.39 -3.11 17.27
N PHE A 462 3.11 -2.47 16.36
CA PHE A 462 2.56 -1.46 15.46
C PHE A 462 2.09 -2.15 14.17
N ASP A 463 0.79 -2.16 13.91
CA ASP A 463 0.24 -2.69 12.66
C ASP A 463 0.11 -1.56 11.64
N ILE A 464 0.78 -1.73 10.49
CA ILE A 464 0.82 -0.72 9.43
C ILE A 464 -0.58 -0.48 8.86
N ALA A 465 -1.35 -1.53 8.59
CA ALA A 465 -2.69 -1.41 8.04
C ALA A 465 -3.62 -0.63 8.97
N ASP A 466 -3.55 -0.92 10.26
CA ASP A 466 -4.34 -0.25 11.29
C ASP A 466 -4.03 1.25 11.42
N GLN A 467 -2.81 1.67 11.08
CA GLN A 467 -2.38 3.06 11.21
C GLN A 467 -2.56 3.88 9.92
N MET A 468 -3.08 3.27 8.86
CA MET A 468 -3.33 3.97 7.60
C MET A 468 -4.36 5.09 7.77
N PRO A 469 -4.15 6.26 7.13
CA PRO A 469 -5.17 7.29 7.02
C PRO A 469 -6.43 6.76 6.32
N GLU A 470 -7.59 7.28 6.73
CA GLU A 470 -8.87 6.87 6.14
C GLU A 470 -9.07 7.45 4.74
N ILE A 471 -8.56 6.79 3.73
CA ILE A 471 -8.79 7.10 2.33
C ILE A 471 -9.11 5.81 1.55
N LYS A 472 -9.97 5.89 0.54
CA LYS A 472 -10.23 4.77 -0.36
C LYS A 472 -9.02 4.52 -1.25
N VAL A 473 -8.78 3.25 -1.59
CA VAL A 473 -7.70 2.85 -2.50
C VAL A 473 -7.80 3.60 -3.82
N ILE A 474 -9.00 3.69 -4.39
CA ILE A 474 -9.21 4.41 -5.67
C ILE A 474 -8.91 5.91 -5.55
N ASP A 475 -9.25 6.55 -4.44
CA ASP A 475 -8.98 7.97 -4.24
C ASP A 475 -7.48 8.23 -4.04
N PHE A 476 -6.78 7.31 -3.38
CA PHE A 476 -5.32 7.36 -3.23
C PHE A 476 -4.62 7.25 -4.59
N ILE A 477 -4.98 6.25 -5.41
CA ILE A 477 -4.43 6.11 -6.77
C ILE A 477 -4.73 7.36 -7.59
N ASN A 478 -5.99 7.84 -7.59
CA ASN A 478 -6.37 9.07 -8.28
C ASN A 478 -5.59 10.29 -7.80
N GLY A 479 -5.25 10.33 -6.52
CA GLY A 479 -4.40 11.37 -5.93
C GLY A 479 -3.02 11.37 -6.56
N LEU A 480 -2.35 10.22 -6.66
CA LEU A 480 -1.04 10.09 -7.32
C LEU A 480 -1.12 10.42 -8.81
N PHE A 481 -2.18 9.96 -9.51
CA PHE A 481 -2.38 10.27 -10.92
C PHE A 481 -2.53 11.77 -11.16
N LYS A 482 -3.28 12.46 -10.30
CA LYS A 482 -3.39 13.92 -10.35
C LYS A 482 -2.11 14.64 -9.93
N MET A 483 -1.36 14.08 -8.98
CA MET A 483 -0.11 14.68 -8.52
C MET A 483 0.92 14.75 -9.64
N PHE A 484 1.08 13.66 -10.39
CA PHE A 484 2.09 13.52 -11.42
C PHE A 484 1.54 13.59 -12.86
N ASN A 485 0.29 14.00 -13.04
CA ASN A 485 -0.37 14.05 -14.36
C ASN A 485 -0.22 12.71 -15.11
N LEU A 486 -0.59 11.62 -14.43
CA LEU A 486 -0.43 10.27 -14.96
C LEU A 486 -1.59 9.85 -15.84
N ILE A 487 -1.27 8.90 -16.69
CA ILE A 487 -2.20 8.18 -17.54
C ILE A 487 -1.91 6.69 -17.40
N ALA A 488 -2.94 5.88 -17.51
CA ALA A 488 -2.80 4.44 -17.49
C ALA A 488 -3.58 3.78 -18.63
N PHE A 489 -3.03 2.71 -19.17
CA PHE A 489 -3.66 1.87 -20.17
C PHE A 489 -3.17 0.43 -20.05
N VAL A 490 -3.95 -0.50 -20.59
CA VAL A 490 -3.56 -1.92 -20.59
C VAL A 490 -2.67 -2.19 -21.79
N ASN A 491 -1.48 -2.72 -21.55
CA ASN A 491 -0.54 -3.09 -22.61
C ASN A 491 -0.86 -4.48 -23.22
N ASP A 492 -0.04 -4.94 -24.15
CA ASP A 492 -0.24 -6.22 -24.84
C ASP A 492 -0.08 -7.45 -23.90
N GLU A 493 0.60 -7.28 -22.76
CA GLU A 493 0.83 -8.31 -21.74
C GLU A 493 -0.28 -8.37 -20.68
N ASP A 494 -1.36 -7.62 -20.86
CA ASP A 494 -2.48 -7.45 -19.91
C ASP A 494 -2.12 -6.72 -18.60
N LYS A 495 -0.95 -6.05 -18.55
CA LYS A 495 -0.52 -5.22 -17.43
C LYS A 495 -0.94 -3.77 -17.59
N ILE A 496 -1.06 -3.06 -16.49
CA ILE A 496 -1.40 -1.63 -16.46
C ILE A 496 -0.13 -0.81 -16.64
N GLU A 497 0.07 -0.27 -17.83
CA GLU A 497 1.16 0.65 -18.12
C GLU A 497 0.79 2.05 -17.63
N VAL A 498 1.64 2.63 -16.77
CA VAL A 498 1.44 3.96 -16.17
C VAL A 498 2.57 4.88 -16.62
N ARG A 499 2.21 6.05 -17.17
CA ARG A 499 3.17 7.06 -17.65
C ARG A 499 2.71 8.47 -17.33
N THR A 500 3.63 9.42 -17.29
CA THR A 500 3.27 10.84 -17.34
C THR A 500 2.63 11.18 -18.69
N LEU A 501 1.64 12.06 -18.71
CA LEU A 501 0.90 12.37 -19.91
C LEU A 501 1.77 13.16 -20.93
N ASP A 502 2.31 14.28 -20.49
CA ASP A 502 3.09 15.20 -21.35
C ASP A 502 4.04 16.04 -20.51
N ASN A 503 5.28 15.62 -20.43
CA ASN A 503 6.35 16.37 -19.79
C ASN A 503 7.60 16.34 -20.66
N ALA A 504 8.70 16.91 -20.18
CA ALA A 504 9.95 16.96 -20.93
C ALA A 504 10.64 15.59 -21.10
N SER A 505 10.18 14.54 -20.40
CA SER A 505 10.75 13.20 -20.50
C SER A 505 10.41 12.53 -21.83
N SER A 506 11.38 11.81 -22.40
CA SER A 506 11.18 10.95 -23.57
C SER A 506 10.25 9.76 -23.30
N ASP A 507 9.98 9.45 -22.02
CA ASP A 507 9.13 8.34 -21.59
C ASP A 507 7.70 8.77 -21.33
N SER A 508 7.37 10.05 -21.49
CA SER A 508 5.98 10.51 -21.41
C SER A 508 5.16 10.00 -22.57
N TYR A 509 3.86 9.81 -22.34
CA TYR A 509 2.95 9.16 -23.28
C TYR A 509 2.98 9.76 -24.70
N TYR A 510 3.05 11.09 -24.82
CA TYR A 510 3.12 11.77 -26.11
C TYR A 510 4.52 11.83 -26.73
N ASN A 511 5.57 11.49 -25.98
CA ASN A 511 6.97 11.58 -26.43
C ASN A 511 7.60 10.21 -26.66
N LEU A 512 6.85 9.11 -26.54
CA LEU A 512 7.35 7.77 -26.78
C LEU A 512 7.93 7.64 -28.19
N SER A 513 9.02 6.89 -28.33
CA SER A 513 9.74 6.70 -29.60
C SER A 513 8.92 5.97 -30.67
N ASN A 514 7.86 5.27 -30.28
CA ASN A 514 6.98 4.50 -31.15
C ASN A 514 5.71 5.25 -31.60
N VAL A 515 5.65 6.57 -31.38
CA VAL A 515 4.54 7.43 -31.82
C VAL A 515 4.60 7.61 -33.33
N ASN A 516 3.51 7.27 -34.01
CA ASN A 516 3.38 7.42 -35.45
C ASN A 516 2.77 8.78 -35.84
N THR A 517 2.92 9.12 -37.11
CA THR A 517 2.24 10.28 -37.70
C THR A 517 1.50 9.82 -38.96
N TYR A 518 0.19 9.98 -38.97
CA TYR A 518 -0.65 9.58 -40.09
C TYR A 518 -1.15 10.83 -40.83
N ASP A 519 -0.80 10.97 -42.12
CA ASP A 519 -1.44 11.94 -43.00
C ASP A 519 -2.79 11.37 -43.48
N ILE A 520 -3.87 12.01 -43.10
CA ILE A 520 -5.21 11.60 -43.48
C ILE A 520 -5.89 12.61 -44.43
N THR A 521 -5.17 13.56 -44.95
CA THR A 521 -5.69 14.66 -45.78
C THR A 521 -6.61 14.16 -46.91
N GLU A 522 -6.24 13.07 -47.59
CA GLU A 522 -7.02 12.49 -48.69
C GLU A 522 -8.29 11.76 -48.27
N TYR A 523 -8.42 11.43 -46.96
CA TYR A 523 -9.55 10.66 -46.42
C TYR A 523 -10.59 11.54 -45.76
N VAL A 524 -10.33 12.85 -45.61
CA VAL A 524 -11.22 13.79 -44.90
C VAL A 524 -12.42 14.10 -45.77
N ASP A 525 -13.64 14.01 -45.19
CA ASP A 525 -14.85 14.52 -45.79
C ASP A 525 -14.88 16.04 -45.62
N VAL A 526 -14.56 16.77 -46.69
CA VAL A 526 -14.48 18.24 -46.67
C VAL A 526 -15.81 18.93 -46.48
N LYS A 527 -16.94 18.19 -46.54
CA LYS A 527 -18.30 18.76 -46.42
C LYS A 527 -18.68 18.99 -44.95
N GLU A 528 -18.06 18.26 -44.02
CA GLU A 528 -18.47 18.29 -42.62
C GLU A 528 -17.21 18.44 -41.72
N SER A 529 -16.82 19.67 -41.44
CA SER A 529 -15.78 19.97 -40.45
C SER A 529 -16.16 21.15 -39.57
N GLN A 530 -15.74 21.14 -38.32
CA GLN A 530 -16.03 22.20 -37.34
C GLN A 530 -14.73 22.53 -36.60
N VAL A 531 -14.55 23.80 -36.33
CA VAL A 531 -13.45 24.30 -35.50
C VAL A 531 -14.02 24.89 -34.24
N ASP A 532 -13.79 24.26 -33.12
CA ASP A 532 -14.24 24.69 -31.80
C ASP A 532 -13.15 25.38 -31.03
N VAL A 533 -13.49 26.20 -30.07
CA VAL A 533 -12.61 26.72 -29.04
C VAL A 533 -12.06 25.51 -28.24
N ALA A 534 -10.76 25.48 -27.97
CA ALA A 534 -10.13 24.32 -27.40
C ALA A 534 -10.73 23.95 -26.03
N LEU A 535 -10.63 24.81 -25.05
CA LEU A 535 -11.23 24.58 -23.74
C LEU A 535 -11.67 25.93 -23.15
N PRO A 536 -12.92 26.06 -22.68
CA PRO A 536 -13.46 27.34 -22.22
C PRO A 536 -13.10 27.65 -20.76
N PHE A 537 -11.87 27.40 -20.34
CA PHE A 537 -11.42 27.73 -18.99
C PHE A 537 -10.64 29.03 -18.97
N LYS A 538 -11.01 29.91 -18.07
CA LYS A 538 -10.27 31.16 -17.82
C LYS A 538 -9.02 30.94 -16.97
N GLU A 539 -9.04 29.92 -16.13
CA GLU A 539 -7.97 29.59 -15.20
C GLU A 539 -7.97 28.11 -14.85
N VAL A 540 -6.82 27.58 -14.49
CA VAL A 540 -6.64 26.23 -13.97
C VAL A 540 -6.01 26.35 -12.58
N ASN A 541 -6.70 25.82 -11.57
CA ASN A 541 -6.27 25.87 -10.18
C ASN A 541 -5.80 24.49 -9.74
N PHE A 542 -4.62 24.43 -9.14
CA PHE A 542 -4.02 23.25 -8.58
C PHE A 542 -3.94 23.40 -7.07
N THR A 543 -4.64 22.53 -6.35
CA THR A 543 -4.77 22.62 -4.89
C THR A 543 -4.67 21.27 -4.22
N TYR A 544 -4.24 21.30 -2.97
CA TYR A 544 -4.39 20.18 -2.05
C TYR A 544 -5.78 20.20 -1.39
N GLU A 545 -6.11 19.17 -0.64
CA GLU A 545 -7.30 19.20 0.22
C GLU A 545 -7.09 20.20 1.37
N ASP A 546 -8.17 20.59 2.03
CA ASP A 546 -8.17 21.67 3.04
C ASP A 546 -6.93 21.70 3.93
N LEU A 547 -6.15 22.77 3.78
CA LEU A 547 -4.95 23.04 4.55
C LEU A 547 -5.37 23.70 5.87
N LYS A 548 -5.39 22.93 6.95
CA LYS A 548 -5.82 23.41 8.28
C LYS A 548 -4.71 23.40 9.31
N THR A 549 -3.48 23.07 8.91
CA THR A 549 -2.34 23.15 9.81
C THR A 549 -1.99 24.61 10.07
N PHE A 550 -1.61 24.91 11.30
CA PHE A 550 -1.37 26.27 11.77
C PHE A 550 -0.46 27.09 10.85
N LEU A 551 0.68 26.53 10.44
CA LEU A 551 1.61 27.26 9.57
C LEU A 551 1.07 27.48 8.16
N ALA A 552 0.30 26.55 7.60
CA ALA A 552 -0.30 26.70 6.29
C ALA A 552 -1.37 27.82 6.30
N VAL A 553 -2.19 27.87 7.34
CA VAL A 553 -3.19 28.94 7.53
C VAL A 553 -2.52 30.29 7.76
N ASN A 554 -1.47 30.33 8.57
CA ASN A 554 -0.69 31.58 8.80
C ASN A 554 -0.07 32.09 7.49
N HIS A 555 0.46 31.18 6.65
CA HIS A 555 0.97 31.55 5.33
C HIS A 555 -0.13 32.18 4.45
N GLU A 556 -1.31 31.55 4.41
CA GLU A 556 -2.44 32.08 3.64
C GLU A 556 -2.88 33.47 4.11
N GLN A 557 -2.90 33.69 5.43
CA GLN A 557 -3.23 35.01 6.00
C GLN A 557 -2.19 36.07 5.67
N LEU A 558 -0.90 35.72 5.65
CA LEU A 558 0.19 36.66 5.38
C LEU A 558 0.34 37.00 3.90
N PHE A 559 0.18 36.02 3.02
CA PHE A 559 0.50 36.13 1.60
C PHE A 559 -0.74 36.10 0.68
N ASN A 560 -1.94 35.92 1.24
CA ASN A 560 -3.21 35.74 0.48
C ASN A 560 -3.12 34.66 -0.59
N GLN A 561 -2.32 33.63 -0.33
CA GLN A 561 -2.14 32.46 -1.19
C GLN A 561 -2.05 31.21 -0.33
N SER A 562 -2.85 30.21 -0.65
CA SER A 562 -2.80 28.91 0.04
C SER A 562 -1.46 28.21 -0.24
N TRP A 563 -0.87 27.63 0.80
CA TRP A 563 0.42 26.95 0.71
C TRP A 563 0.42 25.83 -0.33
N GLY A 564 1.44 25.80 -1.19
CA GLY A 564 1.63 24.74 -2.17
C GLY A 564 0.67 24.73 -3.36
N THR A 565 -0.17 25.76 -3.52
CA THR A 565 -1.12 25.88 -4.63
C THR A 565 -0.51 26.61 -5.83
N GLU A 566 -1.06 26.36 -7.01
CA GLU A 566 -0.75 27.07 -8.24
C GLU A 566 -2.03 27.47 -8.97
N GLN A 567 -2.04 28.68 -9.52
CA GLN A 567 -3.08 29.15 -10.41
C GLN A 567 -2.46 29.53 -11.74
N TRP A 568 -2.76 28.74 -12.75
CA TRP A 568 -2.32 29.05 -14.10
C TRP A 568 -3.42 29.82 -14.85
N ASN A 569 -3.07 30.94 -15.44
CA ASN A 569 -3.88 31.69 -16.39
C ASN A 569 -2.97 32.19 -17.51
N GLU A 570 -3.46 32.21 -18.72
CA GLU A 570 -2.71 32.75 -19.85
C GLU A 570 -2.81 34.29 -19.81
N ASP A 571 -1.74 34.93 -19.45
CA ASP A 571 -1.45 36.38 -19.55
C ASP A 571 -2.60 37.32 -19.12
N SER A 572 -2.60 37.62 -17.86
CA SER A 572 -3.74 38.16 -17.15
C SER A 572 -4.03 39.66 -17.34
N ASP A 573 -3.11 40.47 -17.92
CA ASP A 573 -3.27 41.92 -17.79
C ASP A 573 -4.00 42.62 -18.92
N THR A 574 -4.25 41.94 -20.04
CA THR A 574 -4.82 42.61 -21.22
C THR A 574 -6.11 41.99 -21.77
N LEU A 575 -6.46 40.78 -21.41
CA LEU A 575 -7.66 40.08 -21.95
C LEU A 575 -8.50 39.52 -20.81
N ARG A 576 -9.72 40.06 -20.62
CA ARG A 576 -10.71 39.40 -19.78
C ARG A 576 -11.21 38.15 -20.50
N ILE A 577 -10.74 37.02 -20.09
CA ILE A 577 -11.22 35.71 -20.57
C ILE A 577 -12.45 35.32 -19.75
N ASP A 578 -13.61 35.25 -20.41
CA ASP A 578 -14.83 34.72 -19.82
C ASP A 578 -14.76 33.18 -19.88
N GLY A 579 -15.10 32.52 -18.78
CA GLY A 579 -15.08 31.06 -18.73
C GLY A 579 -15.20 30.51 -17.32
N GLN A 580 -15.19 29.19 -17.21
CA GLN A 580 -15.18 28.49 -15.93
C GLN A 580 -13.74 28.28 -15.45
N SER A 581 -13.57 28.20 -14.14
CA SER A 581 -12.31 27.72 -13.54
C SER A 581 -12.26 26.21 -13.60
N TYR A 582 -11.11 25.65 -13.91
CA TYR A 582 -10.86 24.21 -13.81
C TYR A 582 -9.99 23.92 -12.58
N ASN A 583 -10.44 23.00 -11.73
CA ASN A 583 -9.77 22.72 -10.47
C ASN A 583 -9.21 21.29 -10.44
N VAL A 584 -7.90 21.17 -10.27
CA VAL A 584 -7.18 19.93 -9.95
C VAL A 584 -6.95 19.91 -8.46
N LYS A 585 -7.79 19.16 -7.73
CA LYS A 585 -7.68 19.02 -6.28
C LYS A 585 -7.17 17.63 -5.92
N LEU A 586 -6.09 17.57 -5.14
CA LEU A 586 -5.56 16.32 -4.57
C LEU A 586 -6.34 15.93 -3.31
N PRO A 587 -6.55 14.64 -3.06
CA PRO A 587 -7.20 14.15 -1.84
C PRO A 587 -6.24 14.07 -0.65
N PHE A 588 -5.04 14.63 -0.77
CA PHE A 588 -3.98 14.61 0.23
C PHE A 588 -3.99 15.88 1.05
N SER A 589 -3.66 15.75 2.34
CA SER A 589 -3.28 16.87 3.17
C SER A 589 -1.92 17.41 2.72
N HIS A 590 -1.70 18.67 2.99
CA HIS A 590 -0.41 19.29 2.75
C HIS A 590 0.01 20.08 3.99
N MET A 591 1.31 20.28 4.17
CA MET A 591 1.83 20.88 5.38
C MET A 591 3.01 21.77 5.04
N LYS A 592 3.02 22.98 5.62
CA LYS A 592 4.21 23.79 5.65
C LYS A 592 5.03 23.35 6.84
N TYR A 593 6.26 22.93 6.60
CA TYR A 593 7.15 22.48 7.67
C TYR A 593 7.88 23.66 8.31
N GLU A 594 7.97 23.62 9.62
CA GLU A 594 8.69 24.60 10.39
C GLU A 594 10.20 24.42 10.22
N ARG A 595 10.94 25.52 10.17
CA ARG A 595 12.40 25.50 10.07
C ARG A 595 12.97 26.40 11.17
N LEU A 596 13.83 25.83 12.01
CA LEU A 596 14.66 26.58 12.96
C LEU A 596 16.04 26.78 12.37
N ILE A 597 16.51 28.01 12.45
CA ILE A 597 17.90 28.33 12.18
C ILE A 597 18.57 28.50 13.55
N ASN A 598 19.54 27.67 13.85
CA ASN A 598 20.39 27.80 15.01
C ASN A 598 21.69 28.50 14.58
N GLN A 599 22.04 29.58 15.24
CA GLN A 599 23.33 30.27 15.07
C GLN A 599 24.29 29.88 16.18
N ASP A 600 24.54 28.60 16.37
CA ASP A 600 25.51 28.15 17.32
C ASP A 600 26.93 28.27 16.72
N ASN A 601 27.84 28.94 17.44
CA ASN A 601 29.23 29.15 17.03
C ASN A 601 29.44 29.84 15.66
N GLY A 602 28.49 30.64 15.20
CA GLY A 602 28.59 31.37 13.94
C GLY A 602 28.36 30.51 12.68
N VAL A 603 27.85 29.29 12.84
CA VAL A 603 27.41 28.42 11.75
C VAL A 603 25.90 28.32 11.79
N ASP A 604 25.27 28.69 10.67
CA ASP A 604 23.81 28.53 10.50
C ASP A 604 23.50 27.02 10.35
N THR A 605 22.93 26.44 11.39
CA THR A 605 22.36 25.09 11.34
C THR A 605 20.85 25.18 11.34
N SER A 606 20.19 24.41 10.45
CA SER A 606 18.73 24.44 10.36
C SER A 606 18.13 23.10 10.70
N ILE A 607 17.17 23.11 11.63
CA ILE A 607 16.30 21.95 11.91
C ILE A 607 14.97 22.25 11.24
N GLN A 608 14.52 21.36 10.40
CA GLN A 608 13.19 21.41 9.81
C GLN A 608 12.35 20.26 10.38
N TRP A 609 11.16 20.58 10.85
CA TRP A 609 10.23 19.58 11.39
C TRP A 609 8.79 19.90 11.03
N GLY A 610 7.87 18.99 11.38
CA GLY A 610 6.44 19.18 11.22
C GLY A 610 5.71 19.25 12.55
N TRP A 611 4.79 20.21 12.66
CA TRP A 611 3.87 20.31 13.79
C TRP A 611 2.43 20.28 13.28
N SER A 612 1.79 19.10 13.36
CA SER A 612 0.47 18.85 12.80
C SER A 612 -0.63 19.23 13.79
N VAL A 613 -0.88 20.52 13.90
CA VAL A 613 -1.97 21.10 14.71
C VAL A 613 -2.75 22.11 13.89
N ASN A 614 -4.01 22.33 14.26
CA ASN A 614 -4.86 23.35 13.65
C ASN A 614 -4.64 24.74 14.26
N GLU A 615 -5.39 25.76 13.83
CA GLU A 615 -5.33 27.12 14.35
C GLU A 615 -5.57 27.22 15.87
N ASN A 616 -6.34 26.29 16.43
CA ASN A 616 -6.61 26.25 17.87
C ASN A 616 -5.55 25.46 18.65
N GLN A 617 -4.48 25.02 17.97
CA GLN A 617 -3.43 24.16 18.51
C GLN A 617 -3.91 22.73 18.89
N ASP A 618 -5.08 22.31 18.37
CA ASP A 618 -5.53 20.92 18.51
C ASP A 618 -4.84 20.03 17.48
N SER A 619 -4.64 18.76 17.80
CA SER A 619 -4.07 17.76 16.89
C SER A 619 -4.85 17.71 15.58
N TYR A 620 -4.18 17.95 14.45
CA TYR A 620 -4.77 17.81 13.12
C TYR A 620 -4.32 16.51 12.47
N LYS A 621 -5.24 15.58 12.35
CA LYS A 621 -5.03 14.26 11.78
C LYS A 621 -6.15 13.91 10.82
N GLY A 622 -5.94 12.97 9.93
CA GLY A 622 -7.02 12.33 9.20
C GLY A 622 -6.86 12.22 7.70
N LYS A 623 -6.18 13.14 7.02
CA LYS A 623 -5.92 13.02 5.60
C LYS A 623 -4.50 12.50 5.37
N PRO A 624 -4.25 11.70 4.31
CA PRO A 624 -2.90 11.27 3.98
C PRO A 624 -1.98 12.46 3.76
N LEU A 625 -0.86 12.50 4.46
CA LEU A 625 0.18 13.50 4.31
C LEU A 625 1.38 12.85 3.62
N LEU A 626 1.72 13.36 2.44
CA LEU A 626 2.90 12.94 1.69
C LEU A 626 4.03 13.95 1.88
N PHE A 627 5.27 13.45 1.94
CA PHE A 627 6.46 14.30 2.09
C PHE A 627 7.70 13.58 1.56
N TYR A 628 8.77 14.35 1.32
CA TYR A 628 10.11 13.83 1.12
C TYR A 628 10.86 13.78 2.44
N PRO A 629 11.41 12.63 2.85
CA PRO A 629 12.27 12.56 4.01
C PRO A 629 13.68 13.04 3.64
N LEU A 630 14.21 13.95 4.42
CA LEU A 630 15.59 14.41 4.34
C LEU A 630 16.33 14.00 5.59
N ARG A 631 17.62 13.67 5.48
CA ARG A 631 18.46 13.39 6.64
C ARG A 631 19.21 14.66 7.04
N ASN A 632 18.87 15.21 8.18
CA ASN A 632 19.61 16.31 8.78
C ASN A 632 20.83 15.77 9.54
N SER A 633 21.93 16.49 9.49
CA SER A 633 23.16 16.20 10.24
C SER A 633 23.82 17.50 10.67
N GLY A 634 24.44 17.50 11.82
CA GLY A 634 25.22 18.65 12.31
C GLY A 634 24.63 19.37 13.51
N THR A 635 23.31 19.35 13.72
CA THR A 635 22.70 19.88 14.95
C THR A 635 22.13 18.73 15.76
N PRO A 636 22.76 18.30 16.84
CA PRO A 636 22.27 17.18 17.63
C PRO A 636 20.97 17.55 18.36
N ILE A 637 20.05 16.58 18.42
CA ILE A 637 18.82 16.69 19.20
C ILE A 637 18.81 15.69 20.35
N GLN A 638 18.01 16.00 21.37
CA GLN A 638 17.81 15.15 22.53
C GLN A 638 16.60 14.26 22.33
N PHE A 639 16.81 12.95 22.45
CA PHE A 639 15.76 11.94 22.40
C PHE A 639 15.62 11.32 23.80
N LEU A 640 14.36 11.27 24.29
CA LEU A 640 14.07 10.75 25.62
C LEU A 640 13.93 9.23 25.57
N VAL A 641 14.72 8.55 26.39
CA VAL A 641 14.65 7.10 26.61
C VAL A 641 14.25 6.79 28.03
N ASN A 642 13.93 5.53 28.35
CA ASN A 642 13.56 5.12 29.69
C ASN A 642 14.70 5.38 30.69
N GLY A 643 14.51 6.39 31.52
CA GLY A 643 15.48 6.76 32.58
C GLY A 643 16.66 7.60 32.13
N GLY A 644 16.62 8.15 30.91
CA GLY A 644 17.67 8.97 30.37
C GLY A 644 17.32 9.71 29.10
N SER A 645 18.37 10.08 28.37
CA SER A 645 18.24 10.64 27.03
C SER A 645 19.44 10.26 26.18
N ASP A 646 19.22 10.12 24.88
CA ASP A 646 20.25 9.87 23.89
C ASP A 646 20.46 11.07 22.98
N GLN A 647 21.69 11.20 22.49
CA GLN A 647 22.09 12.21 21.54
C GLN A 647 21.88 11.68 20.13
N ILE A 648 20.95 12.25 19.39
CA ILE A 648 20.77 11.94 17.98
C ILE A 648 21.42 13.02 17.14
N THR A 649 22.44 12.64 16.38
CA THR A 649 23.21 13.55 15.51
C THR A 649 22.79 13.53 14.06
N GLN A 650 22.04 12.50 13.64
CA GLN A 650 21.51 12.35 12.30
C GLN A 650 20.08 11.86 12.41
N TYR A 651 19.14 12.57 11.83
CA TYR A 651 17.72 12.25 11.94
C TYR A 651 16.94 12.69 10.71
N ILE A 652 15.79 12.05 10.51
CA ILE A 652 14.92 12.30 9.36
C ILE A 652 14.01 13.48 9.66
N ILE A 653 14.05 14.47 8.78
CA ILE A 653 13.12 15.61 8.78
C ILE A 653 12.19 15.53 7.59
N PRO A 654 10.92 15.97 7.73
CA PRO A 654 10.00 16.07 6.61
C PRO A 654 10.31 17.29 5.76
N SER A 655 10.07 17.18 4.45
CA SER A 655 10.23 18.28 3.51
C SER A 655 9.24 18.19 2.35
N ASN A 656 8.89 19.33 1.77
CA ASN A 656 8.17 19.38 0.50
C ASN A 656 9.11 19.24 -0.70
N SER A 657 10.41 19.48 -0.51
CA SER A 657 11.46 19.33 -1.52
C SER A 657 12.35 18.14 -1.22
N ARG A 658 12.92 17.52 -2.25
CA ARG A 658 13.94 16.45 -2.09
C ARG A 658 15.28 16.96 -1.57
N TYR A 659 15.50 18.25 -1.50
CA TYR A 659 16.74 18.85 -1.08
C TYR A 659 16.53 19.86 0.04
N LEU A 660 17.47 19.92 0.97
CA LEU A 660 17.37 20.79 2.15
C LEU A 660 17.59 22.27 1.78
N ASN A 661 18.53 22.52 0.87
CA ASN A 661 18.93 23.84 0.41
C ASN A 661 18.97 23.81 -1.11
N ASP A 662 17.79 23.81 -1.73
CA ASP A 662 17.74 23.69 -3.16
C ASP A 662 18.00 25.03 -3.83
N THR A 663 19.20 25.20 -4.34
CA THR A 663 19.56 26.25 -5.29
C THR A 663 19.42 25.81 -6.74
N SER A 664 19.15 24.53 -6.99
CA SER A 664 19.10 23.93 -8.33
C SER A 664 17.69 23.83 -8.89
N GLY A 665 16.66 24.07 -8.08
CA GLY A 665 15.27 24.07 -8.52
C GLY A 665 14.66 22.68 -8.74
N GLU A 666 15.18 21.64 -8.09
CA GLU A 666 14.72 20.28 -8.32
C GLU A 666 13.62 19.87 -7.35
N ASP A 667 12.60 19.24 -7.90
CA ASP A 667 11.60 18.33 -7.31
C ASP A 667 10.98 18.74 -5.97
N ASN A 668 9.93 19.51 -6.08
CA ASN A 668 9.08 19.90 -4.96
C ASN A 668 7.67 19.31 -5.16
N ILE A 669 7.02 18.85 -4.10
CA ILE A 669 5.63 18.40 -4.14
C ILE A 669 4.61 19.53 -4.06
N ASN A 670 5.02 20.78 -3.95
CA ASN A 670 4.14 21.93 -4.15
C ASN A 670 3.78 22.08 -5.63
N PHE A 671 2.59 22.53 -5.94
CA PHE A 671 2.23 22.91 -7.30
C PHE A 671 2.87 24.25 -7.69
N GLY A 672 2.82 25.22 -6.79
CA GLY A 672 3.43 26.53 -7.00
C GLY A 672 4.82 26.66 -6.38
N PRO A 673 5.56 27.71 -6.77
CA PRO A 673 6.88 27.98 -6.20
C PRO A 673 6.81 28.20 -4.70
N GLU A 674 7.69 27.58 -3.97
CA GLU A 674 7.86 27.79 -2.55
C GLU A 674 8.81 28.99 -2.32
N ILE A 675 8.37 29.97 -1.55
CA ILE A 675 9.23 31.04 -1.08
C ILE A 675 9.85 30.58 0.25
N ASN A 676 11.16 30.46 0.27
CA ASN A 676 11.87 30.16 1.50
C ASN A 676 12.01 31.44 2.34
N GLU A 677 11.12 31.59 3.31
CA GLU A 677 11.04 32.76 4.19
C GLU A 677 12.26 32.90 5.13
N TYR A 678 13.00 31.82 5.30
CA TYR A 678 14.13 31.74 6.23
C TYR A 678 15.48 32.00 5.58
N ASP A 679 15.55 31.97 4.24
CA ASP A 679 16.78 32.31 3.52
C ASP A 679 16.86 33.82 3.20
N ARG A 680 18.07 34.34 3.30
CA ARG A 680 18.35 35.70 2.88
C ARG A 680 19.52 35.70 1.89
N PRO A 681 19.31 35.97 0.59
CA PRO A 681 18.06 36.38 -0.05
C PRO A 681 17.03 35.27 -0.17
N LEU A 682 15.75 35.64 -0.21
CA LEU A 682 14.65 34.72 -0.42
C LEU A 682 14.83 33.98 -1.76
N THR A 683 14.97 32.68 -1.71
CA THR A 683 15.03 31.83 -2.89
C THR A 683 13.68 31.18 -3.12
N SER A 684 13.25 31.04 -4.38
CA SER A 684 12.07 30.25 -4.74
C SER A 684 12.51 28.90 -5.30
N PHE A 685 11.83 27.86 -4.90
CA PHE A 685 12.02 26.52 -5.46
C PHE A 685 11.24 26.39 -6.77
N SER A 686 11.92 26.08 -7.86
CA SER A 686 11.33 26.09 -9.21
C SER A 686 10.86 24.72 -9.73
N GLY A 687 11.35 23.62 -9.18
CA GLY A 687 10.98 22.26 -9.61
C GLY A 687 9.62 21.78 -9.09
N THR A 688 8.56 22.55 -9.30
CA THR A 688 7.23 22.27 -8.78
C THR A 688 6.49 21.19 -9.57
N LEU A 689 5.43 20.62 -8.98
CA LEU A 689 4.57 19.65 -9.68
C LEU A 689 3.97 20.24 -10.95
N PHE A 690 3.54 21.52 -10.91
CA PHE A 690 3.03 22.18 -12.09
C PHE A 690 4.09 22.27 -13.18
N GLN A 691 5.28 22.76 -12.86
CA GLN A 691 6.37 22.93 -13.83
C GLN A 691 6.82 21.60 -14.43
N ASN A 692 6.97 20.54 -13.63
CA ASN A 692 7.52 19.26 -14.06
C ASN A 692 6.51 18.38 -14.79
N TYR A 693 5.21 18.47 -14.47
CA TYR A 693 4.23 17.49 -14.93
C TYR A 693 3.03 18.10 -15.69
N TYR A 694 2.74 19.38 -15.51
CA TYR A 694 1.56 19.99 -16.09
C TYR A 694 1.84 21.07 -17.12
N TYR A 695 2.96 21.80 -16.98
CA TYR A 695 3.27 22.98 -17.78
C TYR A 695 3.14 22.74 -19.28
N ASN A 696 3.77 21.69 -19.80
CA ASN A 696 3.75 21.40 -21.24
C ASN A 696 2.32 21.11 -21.74
N TYR A 697 1.57 20.30 -21.01
CA TYR A 697 0.22 19.96 -21.38
C TYR A 697 -0.71 21.18 -21.33
N ILE A 698 -0.68 21.90 -20.20
CA ILE A 698 -1.56 23.07 -19.98
C ILE A 698 -1.28 24.16 -21.00
N THR A 699 -0.01 24.51 -21.22
CA THR A 699 0.35 25.55 -22.19
C THR A 699 0.00 25.16 -23.63
N ASN A 700 0.10 23.88 -23.98
CA ASN A 700 -0.31 23.41 -25.31
C ASN A 700 -1.83 23.44 -25.53
N VAL A 701 -2.59 23.04 -24.52
CA VAL A 701 -4.04 22.87 -24.64
C VAL A 701 -4.80 24.19 -24.42
N PHE A 702 -4.29 25.07 -23.54
CA PHE A 702 -4.98 26.30 -23.13
C PHE A 702 -4.45 27.57 -23.82
N ARG A 703 -3.41 27.46 -24.66
CA ARG A 703 -2.92 28.63 -25.37
C ARG A 703 -4.02 29.28 -26.23
N PHE A 704 -3.95 30.57 -26.40
CA PHE A 704 -5.00 31.36 -27.04
C PHE A 704 -5.33 30.90 -28.46
N ASN A 705 -4.40 30.33 -29.19
CA ASN A 705 -4.56 29.81 -30.54
C ASN A 705 -4.85 28.30 -30.61
N ALA A 706 -4.99 27.62 -29.47
CA ALA A 706 -5.41 26.22 -29.45
C ALA A 706 -6.84 26.06 -29.99
N ARG A 707 -7.07 25.01 -30.77
CA ARG A 707 -8.36 24.71 -31.36
C ARG A 707 -8.64 23.22 -31.28
N ILE A 708 -9.89 22.88 -31.12
CA ILE A 708 -10.38 21.52 -31.34
C ILE A 708 -10.96 21.48 -32.75
N ILE A 709 -10.37 20.62 -33.58
CA ILE A 709 -10.85 20.37 -34.91
C ILE A 709 -11.71 19.11 -34.87
N LYS A 710 -12.98 19.24 -35.22
CA LYS A 710 -13.88 18.12 -35.43
C LYS A 710 -14.03 17.88 -36.92
N LEU A 711 -13.75 16.68 -37.35
CA LEU A 711 -13.83 16.31 -38.74
C LEU A 711 -14.29 14.85 -38.90
N THR A 712 -14.89 14.61 -40.07
CA THR A 712 -15.20 13.26 -40.51
C THR A 712 -14.19 12.82 -41.57
N ALA A 713 -13.72 11.57 -41.46
CA ALA A 713 -12.81 10.95 -42.44
C ALA A 713 -13.22 9.51 -42.69
N TYR A 714 -12.94 9.00 -43.89
CA TYR A 714 -13.06 7.59 -44.23
C TYR A 714 -11.70 6.91 -44.17
N LEU A 715 -11.31 6.50 -42.94
CA LEU A 715 -9.97 5.99 -42.68
C LEU A 715 -9.74 4.62 -43.32
N PRO A 716 -8.61 4.38 -43.98
CA PRO A 716 -8.26 3.06 -44.47
C PRO A 716 -8.02 2.08 -43.34
N LEU A 717 -8.30 0.81 -43.57
CA LEU A 717 -8.21 -0.26 -42.58
C LEU A 717 -6.83 -0.29 -41.89
N ARG A 718 -5.74 -0.03 -42.63
CA ARG A 718 -4.38 0.03 -42.11
C ARG A 718 -4.20 1.06 -40.97
N ILE A 719 -4.92 2.20 -41.03
CA ILE A 719 -4.88 3.20 -39.97
C ILE A 719 -5.75 2.72 -38.81
N ILE A 720 -6.99 2.25 -39.11
CA ILE A 720 -7.93 1.79 -38.08
C ILE A 720 -7.33 0.67 -37.22
N LEU A 721 -6.56 -0.26 -37.80
CA LEU A 721 -5.97 -1.37 -37.06
C LEU A 721 -4.76 -0.98 -36.20
N ASN A 722 -4.04 0.11 -36.56
CA ASN A 722 -2.73 0.39 -35.96
C ASN A 722 -2.63 1.71 -35.19
N TYR A 723 -3.64 2.61 -35.29
CA TYR A 723 -3.56 3.87 -34.56
C TYR A 723 -3.55 3.67 -33.05
N LYS A 724 -2.82 4.56 -32.40
CA LYS A 724 -2.81 4.72 -30.94
C LYS A 724 -3.22 6.15 -30.61
N LEU A 725 -3.76 6.40 -29.45
CA LEU A 725 -4.25 7.73 -29.06
C LEU A 725 -3.11 8.76 -28.87
N ASN A 726 -1.87 8.30 -28.70
CA ASN A 726 -0.69 9.18 -28.67
C ASN A 726 -0.09 9.48 -30.05
N ASP A 727 -0.61 8.86 -31.12
CA ASP A 727 -0.17 9.18 -32.47
C ASP A 727 -0.63 10.58 -32.90
N TYR A 728 0.05 11.10 -33.91
CA TYR A 728 -0.30 12.37 -34.51
C TYR A 728 -1.06 12.17 -35.81
N ILE A 729 -1.99 13.07 -36.03
CA ILE A 729 -2.76 13.18 -37.30
C ILE A 729 -2.29 14.42 -38.05
N VAL A 730 -2.03 14.29 -39.32
CA VAL A 730 -1.77 15.40 -40.22
C VAL A 730 -2.95 15.58 -41.15
N VAL A 731 -3.45 16.82 -41.24
CA VAL A 731 -4.49 17.24 -42.18
C VAL A 731 -4.04 18.52 -42.85
N SER A 732 -3.96 18.49 -44.18
CA SER A 732 -3.52 19.65 -44.99
C SER A 732 -2.20 20.26 -44.49
N GLY A 733 -1.23 19.40 -44.17
CA GLY A 733 0.10 19.78 -43.72
C GLY A 733 0.20 20.29 -42.28
N LYS A 734 -0.89 20.29 -41.49
CA LYS A 734 -0.90 20.65 -40.08
C LYS A 734 -0.98 19.41 -39.22
N LYS A 735 -0.18 19.39 -38.15
CA LYS A 735 -0.07 18.28 -37.20
C LYS A 735 -1.03 18.50 -36.01
N TYR A 736 -1.66 17.44 -35.53
CA TYR A 736 -2.64 17.45 -34.45
C TYR A 736 -2.45 16.25 -33.53
N ARG A 737 -2.81 16.41 -32.25
CA ARG A 737 -2.99 15.33 -31.30
C ARG A 737 -4.42 14.79 -31.37
N ILE A 738 -4.58 13.49 -31.14
CA ILE A 738 -5.91 12.86 -31.05
C ILE A 738 -6.50 13.11 -29.66
N ASN A 739 -7.67 13.74 -29.59
CA ASN A 739 -8.47 13.84 -28.39
C ASN A 739 -9.48 12.69 -28.29
N SER A 740 -10.18 12.44 -29.37
CA SER A 740 -11.04 11.27 -29.52
C SER A 740 -11.14 10.83 -30.98
N ILE A 741 -11.38 9.54 -31.16
CA ILE A 741 -11.67 8.96 -32.45
C ILE A 741 -12.82 7.98 -32.31
N LYS A 742 -13.86 8.15 -33.14
CA LYS A 742 -15.04 7.31 -33.17
C LYS A 742 -15.17 6.70 -34.54
N VAL A 743 -15.02 5.39 -34.64
CA VAL A 743 -14.97 4.65 -35.92
C VAL A 743 -16.17 3.75 -36.07
N ASN A 744 -16.89 3.90 -37.15
CA ASN A 744 -17.90 2.96 -37.59
C ASN A 744 -17.18 1.82 -38.38
N LEU A 745 -17.18 0.63 -37.81
CA LEU A 745 -16.43 -0.52 -38.35
C LEU A 745 -16.99 -1.06 -39.65
N LEU A 746 -18.25 -0.79 -40.00
CA LEU A 746 -18.87 -1.24 -41.23
C LEU A 746 -18.49 -0.36 -42.43
N THR A 747 -18.47 0.96 -42.20
CA THR A 747 -18.32 1.97 -43.24
C THR A 747 -16.98 2.68 -43.25
N ASN A 748 -16.12 2.45 -42.25
CA ASN A 748 -14.86 3.18 -41.97
C ASN A 748 -15.06 4.69 -41.73
N LYS A 749 -16.31 5.16 -41.66
CA LYS A 749 -16.58 6.54 -41.29
C LYS A 749 -16.05 6.79 -39.89
N SER A 750 -15.11 7.71 -39.76
CA SER A 750 -14.45 8.07 -38.52
C SER A 750 -14.73 9.53 -38.20
N GLU A 751 -15.23 9.80 -37.01
CA GLU A 751 -15.39 11.13 -36.43
C GLU A 751 -14.17 11.37 -35.53
N LEU A 752 -13.37 12.39 -35.82
CA LEU A 752 -12.16 12.72 -35.08
C LEU A 752 -12.33 14.07 -34.39
N GLU A 753 -11.93 14.11 -33.12
CA GLU A 753 -11.67 15.34 -32.40
C GLU A 753 -10.14 15.45 -32.22
N LEU A 754 -9.57 16.50 -32.81
CA LEU A 754 -8.15 16.72 -32.87
C LEU A 754 -7.77 18.03 -32.18
N ILE A 755 -6.71 18.04 -31.39
CA ILE A 755 -6.19 19.25 -30.75
C ILE A 755 -4.98 19.74 -31.52
N THR A 756 -4.92 21.03 -31.79
CA THR A 756 -3.76 21.68 -32.42
C THR A 756 -2.52 21.51 -31.54
N THR A 757 -1.37 21.17 -32.15
CA THR A 757 -0.08 21.03 -31.44
C THR A 757 0.74 22.30 -31.52
#